data_270d9ad450d42d2a5382f324a063632a
#
_entry.id   270d9ad450d42d2a5382f324a063632a
#
_cell.length_a   1.000
_cell.length_b   1.000
_cell.length_c   1.000
_cell.angle_alpha   90.00
_cell.angle_beta   90.00
_cell.angle_gamma   90.00
#
_symmetry.space_group_name_H-M   'P 1'
#
loop_
_entity.id
_entity.type
_entity.pdbx_description
1 polymer ?
#
loop_
_entity_poly.entity_id
_entity_poly.type
_entity_poly.pdbx_seq_one_letter_code
_entity_poly.pdbx_strand_id
1 'polypeptide(L)'
;MKPKSLFFSLLFLFAFLATSLSADPPITYDLRDVGGVNYVTSVKSQQGGTCWTHGAMAAIEGNLLMTGAWTNSGQVGEPNLAEYHLDWWNGFNEWNNDDIDPPGGSGLVVHEGGDYMVTTAYLTRGEGAVRDIDGQSYATAPPRRLDTYCYFYPRQVQWFVADSNLTNTNTIKQAIMNYGVMGTCMCYSSGYIQNYIHYQPPSSSELPNHAIAIIGWDDTLTTQAPLPGAWLCKNSWGEGWGNSGYFWISYYDKWCCQEPQMGAVSFQQVDPMQYDDIYYHDYHGWRDTKDNTTEAFNAFEVEGDHSIEALSFFVADDSVNYNVKIYNAFTGGNLQDLMSEESGFAEYVGFYTVNLATPVEYAQGDSFYVYLQLSQGGHPYDRTSDVPVLLGAQYRVIVESSSDPGESYYKEGGTWKDLYNWSGNPYPQTGNFCIKALAINIGLDVDPNSGFNSTGPVGGPFAPSEKMYTLSVNGAQSINYNVSVNPLVNWLTLSGATSGILYPDSTEELTLAVNSNANSLQEGAYTTTVFFENTTNHMGDCSRDVLLAVGSNSVIYEWDLETNPGWVTEGQWAFGVPAGLGGQHGYPDPTSGHTGTNVYGFNLNGDYPNNMPAYNLTTEVINLSGYYNTELRFWRWLGVESSEFDHALIMVSNDTVNWETIWSNPLYETSDNSWVQVSYDISSVADDQDSVHVRWVMGTTDGGWTYCGWNIDDIQILGLEETLVNESPSKSTYDLPQLFFANLINSNADISYILPSRGHVDLVVYDISGRMVKILVNEDQSAGSHRLGWDCRSNNGSSVSSGIYFIRLKTNKNVLTEKLIISR
;
A
#
# COMPACT_ATOMS: atom_id res chain seq x y z
N MET A 1 19.61 25.48 -38.77
CA MET A 1 18.90 24.41 -39.46
C MET A 1 19.57 23.09 -39.08
N LYS A 2 18.98 22.37 -38.15
CA LYS A 2 19.29 20.96 -37.86
C LYS A 2 17.95 20.19 -37.93
N PRO A 3 17.88 19.04 -38.56
CA PRO A 3 16.60 18.35 -38.77
C PRO A 3 16.11 17.71 -37.47
N LYS A 4 14.82 17.94 -37.17
CA LYS A 4 14.04 17.23 -36.16
C LYS A 4 13.78 15.81 -36.65
N SER A 5 14.19 14.80 -35.90
CA SER A 5 13.79 13.42 -36.14
C SER A 5 12.37 13.22 -35.59
N LEU A 6 11.43 13.08 -36.50
CA LEU A 6 10.10 12.53 -36.20
C LEU A 6 10.26 11.04 -35.88
N PHE A 7 9.98 10.63 -34.65
CA PHE A 7 9.72 9.24 -34.33
C PHE A 7 8.22 8.97 -34.62
N PHE A 8 7.95 8.38 -35.79
CA PHE A 8 6.67 7.73 -36.05
C PHE A 8 6.67 6.41 -35.31
N SER A 9 5.85 6.27 -34.28
CA SER A 9 5.51 4.96 -33.70
C SER A 9 4.62 4.23 -34.69
N LEU A 10 5.22 3.32 -35.47
CA LEU A 10 4.50 2.43 -36.37
C LEU A 10 3.99 1.25 -35.53
N LEU A 11 2.72 1.28 -35.15
CA LEU A 11 2.01 0.14 -34.57
C LEU A 11 1.95 -0.94 -35.65
N PHE A 12 2.82 -1.95 -35.58
CA PHE A 12 2.71 -3.16 -36.38
C PHE A 12 1.73 -4.12 -35.72
N LEU A 13 0.49 -4.12 -36.21
CA LEU A 13 -0.45 -5.19 -35.95
C LEU A 13 0.04 -6.44 -36.72
N PHE A 14 0.85 -7.28 -36.07
CA PHE A 14 1.16 -8.63 -36.53
C PHE A 14 0.18 -9.60 -35.90
N ALA A 15 -0.90 -9.90 -36.60
CA ALA A 15 -1.62 -11.15 -36.38
C ALA A 15 -0.71 -12.31 -36.82
N PHE A 16 0.11 -12.79 -35.90
CA PHE A 16 0.79 -14.06 -36.09
C PHE A 16 -0.15 -15.18 -35.63
N LEU A 17 -0.90 -15.75 -36.57
CA LEU A 17 -1.25 -17.17 -36.53
C LEU A 17 0.06 -17.94 -36.83
N ALA A 18 0.97 -17.98 -35.86
CA ALA A 18 2.03 -18.96 -35.84
C ALA A 18 1.58 -20.02 -34.84
N THR A 19 1.07 -21.13 -35.35
CA THR A 19 1.25 -22.42 -34.69
C THR A 19 2.77 -22.62 -34.59
N SER A 20 3.43 -22.01 -33.62
CA SER A 20 4.76 -22.39 -33.22
C SER A 20 4.60 -23.83 -32.68
N LEU A 21 5.09 -24.81 -33.44
CA LEU A 21 5.49 -26.06 -32.81
C LEU A 21 6.51 -25.68 -31.76
N SER A 22 6.06 -25.53 -30.51
CA SER A 22 6.93 -25.37 -29.35
C SER A 22 7.83 -26.61 -29.36
N ALA A 23 9.15 -26.40 -29.41
CA ALA A 23 10.06 -27.50 -29.26
C ALA A 23 9.79 -28.21 -27.93
N ASP A 24 9.85 -29.55 -27.94
CA ASP A 24 9.67 -30.30 -26.69
C ASP A 24 10.62 -29.76 -25.62
N PRO A 25 10.16 -29.64 -24.36
CA PRO A 25 11.03 -29.19 -23.27
C PRO A 25 12.32 -30.02 -23.19
N PRO A 26 13.50 -29.45 -22.87
CA PRO A 26 14.74 -30.19 -22.74
C PRO A 26 14.64 -31.22 -21.61
N ILE A 27 15.50 -32.26 -21.67
CA ILE A 27 15.57 -33.34 -20.66
C ILE A 27 15.86 -32.77 -19.25
N THR A 28 16.66 -31.70 -19.18
CA THR A 28 17.00 -31.01 -17.92
C THR A 28 16.90 -29.51 -18.10
N TYR A 29 16.45 -28.84 -17.08
CA TYR A 29 16.34 -27.38 -17.07
C TYR A 29 16.51 -26.84 -15.65
N ASP A 30 17.21 -25.72 -15.51
CA ASP A 30 17.46 -25.07 -14.23
C ASP A 30 17.45 -23.56 -14.44
N LEU A 31 16.47 -22.87 -13.84
CA LEU A 31 16.30 -21.42 -13.93
C LEU A 31 17.47 -20.63 -13.32
N ARG A 32 18.35 -21.29 -12.53
CA ARG A 32 19.55 -20.66 -11.96
C ARG A 32 20.65 -20.48 -13.00
N ASP A 33 20.58 -21.22 -14.13
CA ASP A 33 21.58 -21.15 -15.21
C ASP A 33 20.93 -21.37 -16.59
N VAL A 34 20.20 -20.38 -17.05
CA VAL A 34 19.64 -20.39 -18.43
C VAL A 34 20.54 -19.57 -19.32
N GLY A 35 21.50 -20.26 -19.94
CA GLY A 35 22.48 -19.58 -20.81
C GLY A 35 23.41 -18.60 -20.08
N GLY A 36 23.69 -18.85 -18.79
CA GLY A 36 24.50 -18.01 -17.92
C GLY A 36 23.72 -16.93 -17.16
N VAL A 37 22.41 -16.95 -17.25
CA VAL A 37 21.52 -16.01 -16.53
C VAL A 37 20.76 -16.75 -15.44
N ASN A 38 20.72 -16.19 -14.24
CA ASN A 38 19.94 -16.67 -13.09
C ASN A 38 18.59 -15.94 -13.00
N TYR A 39 17.49 -16.71 -12.98
CA TYR A 39 16.12 -16.23 -12.81
C TYR A 39 15.50 -16.66 -11.46
N VAL A 40 16.33 -17.01 -10.49
CA VAL A 40 15.89 -17.43 -9.15
C VAL A 40 16.53 -16.53 -8.11
N THR A 41 15.71 -15.91 -7.27
CA THR A 41 16.17 -15.08 -6.15
C THR A 41 16.80 -15.92 -5.03
N SER A 42 17.50 -15.27 -4.12
CA SER A 42 18.12 -15.89 -2.94
C SER A 42 17.15 -16.74 -2.13
N VAL A 43 17.65 -17.74 -1.44
CA VAL A 43 16.85 -18.61 -0.56
C VAL A 43 16.55 -17.89 0.74
N LYS A 44 15.27 -17.77 1.07
CA LYS A 44 14.79 -17.12 2.30
C LYS A 44 14.52 -18.13 3.42
N SER A 45 14.36 -17.64 4.64
CA SER A 45 14.04 -18.45 5.82
C SER A 45 12.72 -17.99 6.43
N GLN A 46 11.65 -18.75 6.23
CA GLN A 46 10.32 -18.45 6.78
C GLN A 46 10.29 -18.53 8.31
N GLN A 47 9.42 -17.76 8.91
CA GLN A 47 8.99 -17.91 10.30
C GLN A 47 7.51 -18.36 10.33
N GLY A 48 7.14 -19.22 11.29
CA GLY A 48 5.77 -19.72 11.41
C GLY A 48 5.28 -20.52 10.20
N GLY A 49 3.98 -20.52 9.98
CA GLY A 49 3.29 -21.24 8.90
C GLY A 49 3.20 -20.44 7.58
N THR A 50 4.22 -19.66 7.22
CA THR A 50 4.21 -18.74 6.08
C THR A 50 4.85 -19.30 4.80
N CYS A 51 4.96 -20.63 4.67
CA CYS A 51 5.52 -21.24 3.47
C CYS A 51 4.80 -20.86 2.18
N TRP A 52 3.48 -20.65 2.26
CA TRP A 52 2.63 -20.28 1.12
C TRP A 52 2.95 -18.88 0.58
N THR A 53 3.25 -17.92 1.47
CA THR A 53 3.67 -16.57 1.05
C THR A 53 5.05 -16.59 0.40
N HIS A 54 5.98 -17.38 0.96
CA HIS A 54 7.33 -17.56 0.40
C HIS A 54 7.30 -18.25 -0.97
N GLY A 55 6.44 -19.27 -1.14
CA GLY A 55 6.24 -19.93 -2.43
C GLY A 55 5.66 -18.99 -3.49
N ALA A 56 4.69 -18.17 -3.11
CA ALA A 56 4.06 -17.18 -3.98
C ALA A 56 5.05 -16.07 -4.36
N MET A 57 5.73 -15.45 -3.38
CA MET A 57 6.69 -14.38 -3.65
C MET A 57 7.87 -14.88 -4.48
N ALA A 58 8.38 -16.10 -4.24
CA ALA A 58 9.42 -16.68 -5.08
C ALA A 58 8.97 -16.83 -6.54
N ALA A 59 7.70 -17.17 -6.80
CA ALA A 59 7.16 -17.26 -8.16
C ALA A 59 7.01 -15.89 -8.82
N ILE A 60 6.53 -14.89 -8.09
CA ILE A 60 6.41 -13.50 -8.55
C ILE A 60 7.80 -12.91 -8.83
N GLU A 61 8.74 -13.06 -7.92
CA GLU A 61 10.13 -12.61 -8.05
C GLU A 61 10.83 -13.25 -9.27
N GLY A 62 10.60 -14.55 -9.50
CA GLY A 62 11.10 -15.23 -10.69
C GLY A 62 10.55 -14.67 -11.99
N ASN A 63 9.28 -14.28 -12.03
CA ASN A 63 8.68 -13.62 -13.18
C ASN A 63 9.23 -12.20 -13.38
N LEU A 64 9.42 -11.43 -12.32
CA LEU A 64 10.05 -10.10 -12.36
C LEU A 64 11.48 -10.15 -12.90
N LEU A 65 12.26 -11.20 -12.55
CA LEU A 65 13.59 -11.45 -13.15
C LEU A 65 13.49 -11.82 -14.61
N MET A 66 12.55 -12.69 -14.98
CA MET A 66 12.39 -13.19 -16.34
C MET A 66 11.99 -12.08 -17.32
N THR A 67 11.09 -11.21 -16.91
CA THR A 67 10.61 -10.08 -17.73
C THR A 67 11.52 -8.86 -17.67
N GLY A 68 12.37 -8.74 -16.63
CA GLY A 68 13.16 -7.55 -16.34
C GLY A 68 12.34 -6.41 -15.75
N ALA A 69 11.08 -6.61 -15.40
CA ALA A 69 10.17 -5.58 -14.89
C ALA A 69 10.70 -4.92 -13.60
N TRP A 70 11.36 -5.68 -12.72
CA TRP A 70 12.01 -5.14 -11.53
C TRP A 70 13.03 -4.04 -11.86
N THR A 71 13.98 -4.33 -12.73
CA THR A 71 15.01 -3.36 -13.13
C THR A 71 14.43 -2.20 -13.95
N ASN A 72 13.45 -2.49 -14.82
CA ASN A 72 12.80 -1.48 -15.64
C ASN A 72 11.98 -0.50 -14.80
N SER A 73 11.49 -0.90 -13.63
CA SER A 73 10.82 -0.02 -12.65
C SER A 73 11.79 0.77 -11.77
N GLY A 74 13.10 0.75 -12.07
CA GLY A 74 14.12 1.50 -11.34
C GLY A 74 14.59 0.83 -10.05
N GLN A 75 14.14 -0.41 -9.74
CA GLN A 75 14.56 -1.13 -8.56
C GLN A 75 15.99 -1.66 -8.73
N VAL A 76 16.75 -1.71 -7.64
CA VAL A 76 18.14 -2.18 -7.62
C VAL A 76 18.23 -3.55 -6.96
N GLY A 77 19.27 -4.32 -7.34
CA GLY A 77 19.47 -5.68 -6.82
C GLY A 77 18.52 -6.71 -7.40
N GLU A 78 18.40 -7.85 -6.73
CA GLU A 78 17.40 -8.87 -7.08
C GLU A 78 16.02 -8.47 -6.54
N PRO A 79 14.93 -8.93 -7.17
CA PRO A 79 13.59 -8.78 -6.60
C PRO A 79 13.52 -9.36 -5.18
N ASN A 80 12.99 -8.60 -4.26
CA ASN A 80 12.77 -9.02 -2.89
C ASN A 80 11.44 -8.45 -2.41
N LEU A 81 10.44 -9.32 -2.25
CA LEU A 81 9.06 -8.98 -1.92
C LEU A 81 8.72 -9.39 -0.48
N ALA A 82 7.80 -8.67 0.14
CA ALA A 82 7.39 -8.83 1.52
C ALA A 82 6.39 -9.97 1.71
N GLU A 83 6.84 -11.13 2.13
CA GLU A 83 5.99 -12.28 2.44
C GLU A 83 5.03 -12.00 3.59
N TYR A 84 5.48 -11.24 4.60
CA TYR A 84 4.66 -10.97 5.78
C TYR A 84 3.63 -9.89 5.55
N HIS A 85 3.79 -8.98 4.59
CA HIS A 85 2.71 -8.08 4.19
C HIS A 85 1.51 -8.87 3.64
N LEU A 86 1.75 -9.86 2.78
CA LEU A 86 0.71 -10.77 2.32
C LEU A 86 0.07 -11.55 3.48
N ASP A 87 0.87 -12.04 4.41
CA ASP A 87 0.37 -12.83 5.55
C ASP A 87 -0.54 -12.01 6.48
N TRP A 88 -0.20 -10.76 6.76
CA TRP A 88 -1.01 -9.85 7.57
C TRP A 88 -2.27 -9.35 6.85
N TRP A 89 -2.16 -8.95 5.58
CA TRP A 89 -3.18 -8.19 4.86
C TRP A 89 -3.90 -8.98 3.76
N ASN A 90 -3.87 -10.32 3.85
CA ASN A 90 -4.51 -11.19 2.85
C ASN A 90 -6.03 -11.08 2.77
N GLY A 91 -6.70 -10.55 3.78
CA GLY A 91 -8.16 -10.40 3.82
C GLY A 91 -8.94 -11.62 4.30
N PHE A 92 -8.26 -12.72 4.66
CA PHE A 92 -8.87 -13.99 5.06
C PHE A 92 -8.62 -14.35 6.52
N ASN A 93 -8.01 -13.48 7.27
CA ASN A 93 -7.63 -13.77 8.65
C ASN A 93 -8.48 -13.01 9.68
N GLU A 94 -8.37 -13.40 10.93
CA GLU A 94 -9.11 -12.77 12.04
C GLU A 94 -8.70 -11.30 12.30
N TRP A 95 -7.55 -10.88 11.79
CA TRP A 95 -7.03 -9.54 11.89
C TRP A 95 -7.58 -8.60 10.80
N ASN A 96 -7.71 -9.11 9.57
CA ASN A 96 -8.10 -8.35 8.39
C ASN A 96 -9.09 -9.14 7.54
N ASN A 97 -10.35 -8.74 7.58
CA ASN A 97 -11.41 -9.10 6.65
C ASN A 97 -12.37 -7.91 6.54
N ASP A 98 -12.17 -7.06 5.55
CA ASP A 98 -12.97 -5.84 5.36
C ASP A 98 -14.25 -6.08 4.54
N ASP A 99 -14.50 -7.33 4.14
CA ASP A 99 -15.72 -7.71 3.43
C ASP A 99 -16.95 -7.77 4.36
N ILE A 100 -16.73 -7.74 5.66
CA ILE A 100 -17.78 -7.77 6.68
C ILE A 100 -17.73 -6.53 7.57
N ASP A 101 -18.87 -6.16 8.16
CA ASP A 101 -18.98 -5.04 9.10
C ASP A 101 -19.51 -5.52 10.47
N PRO A 102 -18.74 -5.35 11.56
CA PRO A 102 -17.39 -4.72 11.62
C PRO A 102 -16.32 -5.59 10.96
N PRO A 103 -15.24 -4.99 10.41
CA PRO A 103 -14.12 -5.72 9.84
C PRO A 103 -13.44 -6.68 10.82
N GLY A 104 -12.90 -7.77 10.32
CA GLY A 104 -12.31 -8.84 11.13
C GLY A 104 -13.31 -9.95 11.48
N GLY A 105 -12.99 -10.81 12.38
CA GLY A 105 -13.90 -11.90 12.80
C GLY A 105 -13.23 -13.27 12.83
N SER A 106 -13.90 -14.30 12.37
CA SER A 106 -13.34 -15.65 12.21
C SER A 106 -12.58 -15.74 10.89
N GLY A 107 -11.48 -16.46 10.85
CA GLY A 107 -10.69 -16.62 9.63
C GLY A 107 -9.40 -17.39 9.90
N LEU A 108 -8.45 -17.26 8.99
CA LEU A 108 -7.10 -17.76 9.21
C LEU A 108 -6.46 -17.01 10.39
N VAL A 109 -5.64 -17.72 11.14
CA VAL A 109 -4.77 -17.09 12.15
C VAL A 109 -3.52 -16.61 11.44
N VAL A 110 -3.13 -15.37 11.66
CA VAL A 110 -1.89 -14.80 11.09
C VAL A 110 -0.71 -15.72 11.44
N HIS A 111 0.16 -15.98 10.50
CA HIS A 111 1.32 -16.89 10.59
C HIS A 111 0.99 -18.39 10.66
N GLU A 112 -0.26 -18.82 10.43
CA GLU A 112 -0.63 -20.23 10.53
C GLU A 112 -1.07 -20.89 9.22
N GLY A 113 -0.99 -20.21 8.09
CA GLY A 113 -1.24 -20.81 6.79
C GLY A 113 -2.13 -19.97 5.86
N GLY A 114 -2.30 -20.52 4.66
CA GLY A 114 -3.04 -19.95 3.54
C GLY A 114 -2.76 -20.77 2.29
N ASP A 115 -3.15 -20.27 1.11
CA ASP A 115 -2.92 -20.90 -0.18
C ASP A 115 -2.72 -19.86 -1.31
N TYR A 116 -2.54 -20.34 -2.55
CA TYR A 116 -2.34 -19.47 -3.71
C TYR A 116 -3.62 -18.79 -4.19
N MET A 117 -4.82 -19.28 -3.81
CA MET A 117 -6.08 -18.58 -4.05
C MET A 117 -6.20 -17.36 -3.12
N VAL A 118 -5.81 -17.49 -1.84
CA VAL A 118 -5.69 -16.38 -0.90
C VAL A 118 -4.69 -15.33 -1.41
N THR A 119 -3.51 -15.78 -1.88
CA THR A 119 -2.53 -14.89 -2.51
C THR A 119 -3.11 -14.15 -3.71
N THR A 120 -3.81 -14.87 -4.60
CA THR A 120 -4.38 -14.24 -5.80
C THR A 120 -5.45 -13.22 -5.47
N ALA A 121 -6.31 -13.48 -4.49
CA ALA A 121 -7.29 -12.51 -4.02
C ALA A 121 -6.61 -11.23 -3.50
N TYR A 122 -5.58 -11.36 -2.66
CA TYR A 122 -4.78 -10.23 -2.18
C TYR A 122 -4.17 -9.40 -3.33
N LEU A 123 -3.52 -10.05 -4.30
CA LEU A 123 -2.90 -9.38 -5.43
C LEU A 123 -3.92 -8.68 -6.32
N THR A 124 -5.04 -9.33 -6.60
CA THR A 124 -6.04 -8.83 -7.56
C THR A 124 -6.96 -7.75 -6.98
N ARG A 125 -6.91 -7.50 -5.66
CA ARG A 125 -7.49 -6.32 -5.01
C ARG A 125 -6.54 -5.12 -4.97
N GLY A 126 -5.26 -5.28 -5.42
CA GLY A 126 -4.26 -4.22 -5.36
C GLY A 126 -3.65 -3.99 -3.97
N GLU A 127 -3.73 -4.97 -3.05
CA GLU A 127 -3.10 -4.88 -1.73
C GLU A 127 -1.58 -5.09 -1.76
N GLY A 128 -1.05 -5.67 -2.82
CA GLY A 128 0.36 -5.97 -3.03
C GLY A 128 0.57 -6.62 -4.40
N ALA A 129 1.73 -7.27 -4.66
CA ALA A 129 2.87 -7.48 -3.75
C ALA A 129 3.64 -6.18 -3.52
N VAL A 130 4.17 -6.00 -2.31
CA VAL A 130 5.02 -4.86 -1.96
C VAL A 130 6.47 -5.32 -1.80
N ARG A 131 7.44 -4.38 -1.86
CA ARG A 131 8.86 -4.70 -1.66
C ARG A 131 9.12 -5.09 -0.20
N ASP A 132 10.13 -5.91 0.02
CA ASP A 132 10.60 -6.30 1.36
C ASP A 132 10.88 -5.08 2.25
N ILE A 133 11.58 -4.08 1.71
CA ILE A 133 11.87 -2.83 2.43
C ILE A 133 10.63 -2.00 2.80
N ASP A 134 9.49 -2.27 2.18
CA ASP A 134 8.24 -1.56 2.41
C ASP A 134 7.34 -2.27 3.44
N GLY A 135 7.34 -3.62 3.48
CA GLY A 135 6.31 -4.33 4.23
C GLY A 135 6.74 -5.63 4.93
N GLN A 136 8.03 -5.92 5.05
CA GLN A 136 8.50 -7.16 5.66
C GLN A 136 8.57 -7.06 7.18
N SER A 137 7.50 -7.45 7.87
CA SER A 137 7.44 -7.47 9.33
C SER A 137 6.65 -8.66 9.84
N TYR A 138 7.31 -9.56 10.60
CA TYR A 138 6.67 -10.75 11.18
C TYR A 138 5.94 -10.43 12.49
N ALA A 139 6.61 -9.74 13.42
CA ALA A 139 6.12 -9.58 14.79
C ALA A 139 4.96 -8.57 14.91
N THR A 140 4.88 -7.61 14.02
CA THR A 140 3.85 -6.56 13.99
C THR A 140 3.37 -6.35 12.58
N ALA A 141 2.08 -6.06 12.41
CA ALA A 141 1.54 -5.74 11.09
C ALA A 141 2.25 -4.49 10.53
N PRO A 142 2.84 -4.56 9.34
CA PRO A 142 3.34 -3.35 8.68
C PRO A 142 2.15 -2.48 8.27
N PRO A 143 2.35 -1.18 7.98
CA PRO A 143 1.31 -0.37 7.34
C PRO A 143 0.74 -1.08 6.11
N ARG A 144 -0.59 -1.09 5.99
CA ARG A 144 -1.27 -1.80 4.89
C ARG A 144 -1.03 -1.14 3.55
N ARG A 145 -1.18 0.19 3.51
CA ARG A 145 -0.99 1.00 2.30
C ARG A 145 -0.28 2.30 2.65
N LEU A 146 0.72 2.65 1.87
CA LEU A 146 1.38 3.96 1.90
C LEU A 146 1.68 4.38 0.47
N ASP A 147 1.62 5.69 0.19
CA ASP A 147 1.95 6.27 -1.12
C ASP A 147 3.43 6.06 -1.49
N THR A 148 4.27 5.77 -0.50
CA THR A 148 5.70 5.47 -0.68
C THR A 148 5.99 4.02 -1.06
N TYR A 149 4.99 3.12 -0.94
CA TYR A 149 5.15 1.72 -1.29
C TYR A 149 5.18 1.54 -2.80
N CYS A 150 6.00 0.60 -3.26
CA CYS A 150 5.96 0.14 -4.64
C CYS A 150 5.16 -1.16 -4.71
N TYR A 151 4.02 -1.11 -5.38
CA TYR A 151 3.11 -2.25 -5.56
C TYR A 151 3.37 -2.93 -6.90
N PHE A 152 3.30 -4.27 -6.93
CA PHE A 152 3.42 -5.08 -8.13
C PHE A 152 2.13 -5.88 -8.36
N TYR A 153 1.64 -5.87 -9.58
CA TYR A 153 0.38 -6.48 -9.98
C TYR A 153 0.59 -7.53 -11.07
N PRO A 154 0.13 -8.79 -10.88
CA PRO A 154 0.16 -9.81 -11.91
C PRO A 154 -1.03 -9.62 -12.86
N ARG A 155 -0.78 -9.49 -14.15
CA ARG A 155 -1.85 -9.38 -15.14
C ARG A 155 -2.53 -10.72 -15.41
N GLN A 156 -1.82 -11.82 -15.16
CA GLN A 156 -2.35 -13.18 -15.27
C GLN A 156 -1.83 -14.04 -14.12
N VAL A 157 -2.70 -14.92 -13.61
CA VAL A 157 -2.31 -16.00 -12.69
C VAL A 157 -2.93 -17.28 -13.22
N GLN A 158 -2.11 -18.28 -13.55
CA GLN A 158 -2.59 -19.50 -14.17
C GLN A 158 -2.26 -20.74 -13.33
N TRP A 159 -3.20 -21.68 -13.29
CA TRP A 159 -3.08 -22.95 -12.58
C TRP A 159 -2.90 -24.09 -13.58
N PHE A 160 -1.81 -24.83 -13.43
CA PHE A 160 -1.49 -26.01 -14.20
C PHE A 160 -1.54 -27.22 -13.27
N VAL A 161 -2.44 -28.17 -13.54
CA VAL A 161 -2.56 -29.39 -12.74
C VAL A 161 -2.08 -30.57 -13.56
N ALA A 162 -1.07 -31.28 -13.07
CA ALA A 162 -0.68 -32.55 -13.64
C ALA A 162 -1.74 -33.60 -13.26
N ASP A 163 -2.20 -34.37 -14.24
CA ASP A 163 -3.06 -35.50 -13.92
C ASP A 163 -2.26 -36.71 -13.40
N SER A 164 -2.96 -37.73 -12.90
CA SER A 164 -2.31 -38.95 -12.38
C SER A 164 -1.47 -39.71 -13.43
N ASN A 165 -1.62 -39.41 -14.70
CA ASN A 165 -0.82 -39.96 -15.80
C ASN A 165 0.30 -39.00 -16.25
N LEU A 166 0.44 -37.84 -15.59
CA LEU A 166 1.44 -36.80 -15.87
C LEU A 166 1.28 -36.20 -17.28
N THR A 167 0.07 -36.15 -17.85
CA THR A 167 -0.15 -35.66 -19.22
C THR A 167 0.22 -34.20 -19.39
N ASN A 168 0.01 -33.37 -18.36
CA ASN A 168 0.31 -31.93 -18.37
C ASN A 168 1.74 -31.57 -17.96
N THR A 169 2.60 -32.52 -17.69
CA THR A 169 3.99 -32.25 -17.26
C THR A 169 4.76 -31.37 -18.24
N ASN A 170 4.60 -31.60 -19.56
CA ASN A 170 5.25 -30.77 -20.58
C ASN A 170 4.67 -29.36 -20.64
N THR A 171 3.40 -29.18 -20.40
CA THR A 171 2.76 -27.86 -20.27
C THR A 171 3.35 -27.06 -19.10
N ILE A 172 3.51 -27.71 -17.92
CA ILE A 172 4.16 -27.10 -16.74
C ILE A 172 5.61 -26.72 -17.05
N LYS A 173 6.39 -27.61 -17.68
CA LYS A 173 7.75 -27.31 -18.13
C LYS A 173 7.81 -26.10 -19.06
N GLN A 174 6.88 -26.04 -20.02
CA GLN A 174 6.81 -24.93 -20.97
C GLN A 174 6.47 -23.63 -20.26
N ALA A 175 5.57 -23.66 -19.26
CA ALA A 175 5.23 -22.50 -18.44
C ALA A 175 6.43 -22.00 -17.62
N ILE A 176 7.23 -22.93 -17.03
CA ILE A 176 8.48 -22.58 -16.32
C ILE A 176 9.47 -21.90 -17.28
N MET A 177 9.62 -22.41 -18.50
CA MET A 177 10.52 -21.82 -19.51
C MET A 177 10.07 -20.43 -19.96
N ASN A 178 8.77 -20.20 -20.03
CA ASN A 178 8.20 -18.95 -20.55
C ASN A 178 8.02 -17.87 -19.48
N TYR A 179 7.68 -18.27 -18.24
CA TYR A 179 7.22 -17.35 -17.22
C TYR A 179 8.04 -17.37 -15.92
N GLY A 180 8.96 -18.35 -15.78
CA GLY A 180 9.85 -18.43 -14.64
C GLY A 180 9.36 -19.38 -13.55
N VAL A 181 9.68 -19.06 -12.32
CA VAL A 181 9.41 -19.87 -11.13
C VAL A 181 7.90 -20.08 -10.94
N MET A 182 7.50 -21.27 -10.49
CA MET A 182 6.08 -21.59 -10.22
C MET A 182 5.90 -22.09 -8.79
N GLY A 183 4.82 -21.66 -8.15
CA GLY A 183 4.43 -22.15 -6.83
C GLY A 183 3.77 -23.53 -6.90
N THR A 184 4.03 -24.41 -5.91
CA THR A 184 3.35 -25.70 -5.74
C THR A 184 3.35 -26.11 -4.26
N CYS A 185 2.91 -27.33 -3.96
CA CYS A 185 2.88 -27.85 -2.59
C CYS A 185 3.41 -29.29 -2.49
N MET A 186 3.69 -29.72 -1.27
CA MET A 186 4.02 -31.09 -0.92
C MET A 186 3.53 -31.45 0.49
N CYS A 187 3.54 -32.72 0.85
CA CYS A 187 3.50 -33.17 2.23
C CYS A 187 4.91 -33.41 2.74
N TYR A 188 5.48 -32.46 3.47
CA TYR A 188 6.78 -32.68 4.09
C TYR A 188 6.66 -33.64 5.27
N SER A 189 7.41 -34.75 5.18
CA SER A 189 7.66 -35.67 6.27
C SER A 189 9.05 -36.31 6.05
N SER A 190 9.79 -36.50 7.13
CA SER A 190 11.13 -37.14 7.06
C SER A 190 11.09 -38.55 6.48
N GLY A 191 9.92 -39.20 6.49
CA GLY A 191 9.73 -40.53 5.90
C GLY A 191 9.67 -40.50 4.36
N TYR A 192 9.45 -39.35 3.72
CA TYR A 192 9.31 -39.22 2.28
C TYR A 192 10.54 -38.60 1.61
N ILE A 193 11.55 -38.17 2.35
CA ILE A 193 12.76 -37.54 1.80
C ILE A 193 14.01 -38.37 2.10
N GLN A 194 14.83 -38.63 1.05
CA GLN A 194 16.11 -39.31 1.13
C GLN A 194 17.11 -38.56 0.26
N ASN A 195 18.25 -38.18 0.83
CA ASN A 195 19.31 -37.42 0.12
C ASN A 195 18.76 -36.17 -0.59
N TYR A 196 17.80 -35.46 0.04
CA TYR A 196 17.10 -34.30 -0.51
C TYR A 196 16.32 -34.59 -1.81
N ILE A 197 15.86 -35.83 -1.97
CA ILE A 197 14.88 -36.23 -2.98
C ILE A 197 13.61 -36.67 -2.26
N HIS A 198 12.51 -35.96 -2.52
CA HIS A 198 11.20 -36.20 -1.92
C HIS A 198 10.33 -37.08 -2.81
N TYR A 199 9.60 -38.01 -2.22
CA TYR A 199 8.56 -38.80 -2.86
C TYR A 199 7.57 -39.30 -1.83
N GLN A 200 6.32 -38.78 -1.90
CA GLN A 200 5.18 -39.36 -1.20
C GLN A 200 4.41 -40.25 -2.19
N PRO A 201 4.25 -41.57 -1.87
CA PRO A 201 3.51 -42.46 -2.77
C PRO A 201 2.01 -42.08 -2.80
N PRO A 202 1.32 -42.25 -3.95
CA PRO A 202 -0.12 -41.95 -4.07
C PRO A 202 -1.01 -42.71 -3.08
N SER A 203 -0.56 -43.85 -2.55
CA SER A 203 -1.27 -44.64 -1.54
C SER A 203 -1.25 -44.06 -0.13
N SER A 204 -0.41 -43.07 0.15
CA SER A 204 -0.39 -42.36 1.45
C SER A 204 -1.69 -41.60 1.69
N SER A 205 -2.15 -41.53 2.95
CA SER A 205 -3.30 -40.72 3.36
C SER A 205 -2.94 -39.32 3.86
N GLU A 206 -1.64 -39.02 3.99
CA GLU A 206 -1.20 -37.71 4.50
C GLU A 206 -1.47 -36.60 3.49
N LEU A 207 -1.93 -35.44 4.00
CA LEU A 207 -2.32 -34.27 3.22
C LEU A 207 -1.14 -33.30 3.05
N PRO A 208 -1.15 -32.40 2.05
CA PRO A 208 -0.10 -31.42 1.87
C PRO A 208 -0.06 -30.45 3.07
N ASN A 209 1.15 -30.07 3.46
CA ASN A 209 1.39 -29.22 4.63
C ASN A 209 2.49 -28.19 4.39
N HIS A 210 3.02 -28.09 3.17
CA HIS A 210 4.13 -27.20 2.87
C HIS A 210 4.08 -26.71 1.41
N ALA A 211 4.22 -25.40 1.23
CA ALA A 211 4.34 -24.79 -0.09
C ALA A 211 5.81 -24.54 -0.43
N ILE A 212 6.13 -24.67 -1.72
CA ILE A 212 7.47 -24.58 -2.27
C ILE A 212 7.42 -23.97 -3.68
N ALA A 213 8.57 -23.64 -4.25
CA ALA A 213 8.66 -23.12 -5.61
C ALA A 213 9.46 -24.05 -6.54
N ILE A 214 8.93 -24.31 -7.75
CA ILE A 214 9.61 -25.08 -8.79
C ILE A 214 10.51 -24.16 -9.60
N ILE A 215 11.76 -24.56 -9.80
CA ILE A 215 12.76 -23.78 -10.53
C ILE A 215 13.38 -24.57 -11.70
N GLY A 216 12.93 -25.79 -11.95
CA GLY A 216 13.49 -26.63 -13.01
C GLY A 216 13.12 -28.09 -12.89
N TRP A 217 13.80 -28.94 -13.64
CA TRP A 217 13.54 -30.39 -13.65
C TRP A 217 14.73 -31.21 -14.22
N ASP A 218 14.68 -32.51 -13.96
CA ASP A 218 15.54 -33.55 -14.60
C ASP A 218 14.71 -34.81 -14.86
N ASP A 219 14.48 -35.13 -16.13
CA ASP A 219 13.70 -36.30 -16.59
C ASP A 219 14.40 -37.63 -16.30
N THR A 220 15.70 -37.60 -16.07
CA THR A 220 16.54 -38.81 -15.86
C THR A 220 16.83 -39.10 -14.39
N LEU A 221 16.49 -38.16 -13.47
CA LEU A 221 16.80 -38.32 -12.07
C LEU A 221 16.01 -39.49 -11.46
N THR A 222 16.77 -40.48 -10.94
CA THR A 222 16.18 -41.62 -10.23
C THR A 222 15.76 -41.16 -8.84
N THR A 223 14.48 -41.40 -8.51
CA THR A 223 13.88 -41.10 -7.21
C THR A 223 13.46 -42.38 -6.49
N GLN A 224 12.72 -42.29 -5.40
CA GLN A 224 12.09 -43.42 -4.73
C GLN A 224 10.85 -43.94 -5.51
N ALA A 225 10.34 -43.18 -6.49
CA ALA A 225 9.24 -43.59 -7.34
C ALA A 225 9.64 -44.70 -8.34
N PRO A 226 8.69 -45.45 -8.90
CA PRO A 226 8.96 -46.52 -9.85
C PRO A 226 9.63 -46.09 -11.15
N LEU A 227 9.45 -44.82 -11.55
CA LEU A 227 9.97 -44.26 -12.79
C LEU A 227 10.82 -42.99 -12.48
N PRO A 228 11.80 -42.66 -13.33
CA PRO A 228 12.61 -41.46 -13.15
C PRO A 228 11.86 -40.18 -13.48
N GLY A 229 12.46 -39.07 -13.11
CA GLY A 229 11.97 -37.73 -13.34
C GLY A 229 11.56 -36.97 -12.06
N ALA A 230 12.07 -35.75 -11.95
CA ALA A 230 11.83 -34.91 -10.78
C ALA A 230 11.87 -33.43 -11.10
N TRP A 231 11.10 -32.68 -10.32
CA TRP A 231 11.14 -31.22 -10.23
C TRP A 231 12.28 -30.78 -9.32
N LEU A 232 13.04 -29.78 -9.74
CA LEU A 232 13.99 -29.06 -8.90
C LEU A 232 13.23 -27.93 -8.18
N CYS A 233 13.32 -27.91 -6.85
CA CYS A 233 12.52 -27.00 -6.02
C CYS A 233 13.39 -26.13 -5.11
N LYS A 234 12.97 -24.89 -4.91
CA LYS A 234 13.45 -23.94 -3.91
C LYS A 234 12.57 -24.03 -2.67
N ASN A 235 13.19 -24.20 -1.51
CA ASN A 235 12.54 -24.22 -0.22
C ASN A 235 12.69 -22.86 0.48
N SER A 236 11.99 -22.65 1.59
CA SER A 236 11.97 -21.46 2.43
C SER A 236 12.49 -21.72 3.86
N TRP A 237 13.48 -22.57 4.02
CA TRP A 237 14.11 -22.91 5.32
C TRP A 237 15.60 -22.56 5.40
N GLY A 238 15.98 -21.50 4.65
CA GLY A 238 17.35 -21.02 4.58
C GLY A 238 18.30 -21.96 3.81
N GLU A 239 19.47 -21.46 3.50
CA GLU A 239 20.53 -22.19 2.77
C GLU A 239 21.13 -23.36 3.54
N GLY A 240 20.98 -23.37 4.87
CA GLY A 240 21.46 -24.46 5.73
C GLY A 240 20.68 -25.76 5.56
N TRP A 241 19.52 -25.75 4.95
CA TRP A 241 18.69 -26.91 4.68
C TRP A 241 18.86 -27.39 3.24
N GLY A 242 18.73 -28.68 3.01
CA GLY A 242 18.76 -29.23 1.66
C GLY A 242 20.14 -29.14 1.00
N ASN A 243 20.14 -28.93 -0.30
CA ASN A 243 21.34 -28.63 -1.08
C ASN A 243 21.39 -27.09 -1.28
N SER A 244 21.87 -26.36 -0.27
CA SER A 244 21.84 -24.88 -0.23
C SER A 244 20.42 -24.32 -0.42
N GLY A 245 19.43 -24.85 0.30
CA GLY A 245 18.04 -24.45 0.21
C GLY A 245 17.24 -25.12 -0.92
N TYR A 246 17.85 -25.96 -1.73
CA TYR A 246 17.20 -26.63 -2.86
C TYR A 246 17.09 -28.14 -2.63
N PHE A 247 16.13 -28.77 -3.34
CA PHE A 247 15.89 -30.23 -3.26
C PHE A 247 15.10 -30.69 -4.49
N TRP A 248 14.86 -31.99 -4.60
CA TRP A 248 14.16 -32.61 -5.71
C TRP A 248 12.84 -33.22 -5.24
N ILE A 249 11.81 -33.18 -6.08
CA ILE A 249 10.54 -33.88 -5.86
C ILE A 249 10.23 -34.74 -7.09
N SER A 250 9.93 -36.00 -6.89
CA SER A 250 9.53 -36.91 -7.99
C SER A 250 8.29 -36.35 -8.71
N TYR A 251 8.22 -36.46 -10.03
CA TYR A 251 6.99 -36.22 -10.80
C TYR A 251 5.80 -37.06 -10.32
N TYR A 252 6.10 -38.22 -9.74
CA TYR A 252 5.11 -39.19 -9.22
C TYR A 252 4.77 -38.95 -7.76
N ASP A 253 5.17 -37.83 -7.20
CA ASP A 253 4.75 -37.39 -5.87
C ASP A 253 3.24 -37.17 -5.84
N LYS A 254 2.60 -37.51 -4.72
CA LYS A 254 1.15 -37.45 -4.59
C LYS A 254 0.56 -36.06 -4.81
N TRP A 255 1.28 -34.99 -4.38
CA TRP A 255 0.73 -33.64 -4.30
C TRP A 255 1.40 -32.62 -5.20
N CYS A 256 2.71 -32.76 -5.43
CA CYS A 256 3.46 -31.78 -6.22
C CYS A 256 2.90 -31.67 -7.63
N CYS A 257 2.41 -30.49 -8.00
CA CYS A 257 1.68 -30.19 -9.23
C CYS A 257 0.37 -30.99 -9.44
N GLN A 258 -0.08 -31.83 -8.50
CA GLN A 258 -1.26 -32.69 -8.64
C GLN A 258 -2.40 -32.27 -7.70
N GLU A 259 -2.14 -31.44 -6.70
CA GLU A 259 -3.20 -30.91 -5.82
C GLU A 259 -4.02 -29.88 -6.60
N PRO A 260 -5.37 -30.01 -6.74
CA PRO A 260 -6.15 -29.17 -7.66
C PRO A 260 -6.19 -27.70 -7.31
N GLN A 261 -6.13 -27.32 -6.02
CA GLN A 261 -6.18 -25.93 -5.56
C GLN A 261 -4.80 -25.25 -5.58
N MET A 262 -3.73 -26.04 -5.43
CA MET A 262 -2.36 -25.55 -5.39
C MET A 262 -1.62 -25.75 -6.71
N GLY A 263 -1.87 -26.77 -7.46
CA GLY A 263 -1.31 -27.07 -8.79
C GLY A 263 0.18 -26.80 -8.93
N ALA A 264 0.55 -26.32 -10.11
CA ALA A 264 1.72 -25.49 -10.37
C ALA A 264 1.19 -24.11 -10.77
N VAL A 265 1.37 -23.09 -9.93
CA VAL A 265 0.80 -21.75 -10.12
C VAL A 265 1.85 -20.81 -10.68
N SER A 266 1.49 -20.13 -11.77
CA SER A 266 2.34 -19.16 -12.45
C SER A 266 1.73 -17.76 -12.33
N PHE A 267 2.49 -16.82 -11.76
CA PHE A 267 2.18 -15.40 -11.77
C PHE A 267 2.89 -14.77 -12.97
N GLN A 268 2.14 -14.14 -13.86
CA GLN A 268 2.67 -13.75 -15.16
C GLN A 268 2.44 -12.27 -15.45
N GLN A 269 3.34 -11.70 -16.25
CA GLN A 269 3.29 -10.28 -16.63
C GLN A 269 3.15 -9.40 -15.39
N VAL A 270 4.01 -9.68 -14.41
CA VAL A 270 4.06 -8.90 -13.17
C VAL A 270 4.79 -7.60 -13.47
N ASP A 271 4.10 -6.51 -13.28
CA ASP A 271 4.60 -5.15 -13.49
C ASP A 271 4.27 -4.27 -12.28
N PRO A 272 4.92 -3.11 -12.10
CA PRO A 272 4.46 -2.12 -11.16
C PRO A 272 2.99 -1.81 -11.39
N MET A 273 2.24 -1.60 -10.30
CA MET A 273 0.83 -1.24 -10.33
C MET A 273 0.66 0.06 -11.12
N GLN A 274 -0.22 0.04 -12.12
CA GLN A 274 -0.48 1.16 -13.02
C GLN A 274 -1.89 1.72 -12.85
N TYR A 275 -2.66 1.17 -11.93
CA TYR A 275 -4.05 1.55 -11.67
C TYR A 275 -4.13 2.18 -10.29
N ASP A 276 -4.87 3.29 -10.20
CA ASP A 276 -5.10 4.00 -8.94
C ASP A 276 -6.20 3.33 -8.12
N ASP A 277 -7.18 2.70 -8.81
CA ASP A 277 -8.30 2.04 -8.16
C ASP A 277 -8.74 0.76 -8.86
N ILE A 278 -9.35 -0.15 -8.11
CA ILE A 278 -9.93 -1.41 -8.61
C ILE A 278 -11.35 -1.55 -8.08
N TYR A 279 -12.33 -1.54 -8.97
CA TYR A 279 -13.73 -1.81 -8.65
C TYR A 279 -13.97 -3.31 -8.59
N TYR A 280 -14.40 -3.83 -7.47
CA TYR A 280 -14.70 -5.25 -7.25
C TYR A 280 -15.75 -5.43 -6.14
N HIS A 281 -16.46 -6.56 -6.16
CA HIS A 281 -17.30 -7.05 -5.06
C HIS A 281 -16.79 -8.39 -4.51
N ASP A 282 -15.93 -9.07 -5.25
CA ASP A 282 -15.34 -10.36 -4.91
C ASP A 282 -14.08 -10.17 -4.04
N TYR A 283 -14.26 -9.78 -2.76
CA TYR A 283 -13.16 -9.49 -1.84
C TYR A 283 -12.21 -10.69 -1.65
N HIS A 284 -12.78 -11.91 -1.52
CA HIS A 284 -12.01 -13.14 -1.36
C HIS A 284 -11.70 -13.84 -2.70
N GLY A 285 -12.01 -13.22 -3.84
CA GLY A 285 -11.72 -13.75 -5.16
C GLY A 285 -12.46 -15.07 -5.45
N TRP A 286 -11.88 -15.94 -6.25
CA TRP A 286 -12.53 -17.18 -6.65
C TRP A 286 -12.62 -18.19 -5.51
N ARG A 287 -13.82 -18.39 -4.96
CA ARG A 287 -14.12 -19.39 -3.91
C ARG A 287 -15.01 -20.54 -4.39
N ASP A 288 -15.84 -20.29 -5.39
CA ASP A 288 -16.72 -21.32 -5.99
C ASP A 288 -17.05 -20.95 -7.45
N THR A 289 -17.69 -21.87 -8.16
CA THR A 289 -18.07 -21.65 -9.56
C THR A 289 -19.56 -21.92 -9.74
N LYS A 290 -20.25 -20.96 -10.34
CA LYS A 290 -21.64 -21.16 -10.74
C LYS A 290 -21.68 -21.85 -12.10
N ASP A 291 -21.78 -23.20 -12.06
CA ASP A 291 -21.85 -24.02 -13.25
C ASP A 291 -23.03 -23.65 -14.19
N ASN A 292 -22.85 -23.93 -15.46
CA ASN A 292 -23.86 -23.71 -16.50
C ASN A 292 -24.30 -22.24 -16.67
N THR A 293 -23.57 -21.29 -16.13
CA THR A 293 -23.73 -19.85 -16.35
C THR A 293 -22.72 -19.41 -17.39
N THR A 294 -23.18 -18.79 -18.48
CA THR A 294 -22.33 -18.31 -19.58
C THR A 294 -22.27 -16.79 -19.67
N GLU A 295 -23.19 -16.08 -19.01
CA GLU A 295 -23.27 -14.63 -19.01
C GLU A 295 -23.51 -14.13 -17.59
N ALA A 296 -22.65 -13.20 -17.14
CA ALA A 296 -22.76 -12.52 -15.85
C ALA A 296 -22.35 -11.04 -16.01
N PHE A 297 -22.71 -10.20 -15.04
CA PHE A 297 -22.18 -8.87 -14.92
C PHE A 297 -22.14 -8.41 -13.46
N ASN A 298 -21.20 -7.50 -13.14
CA ASN A 298 -21.19 -6.73 -11.91
C ASN A 298 -21.58 -5.27 -12.20
N ALA A 299 -22.30 -4.67 -11.25
CA ALA A 299 -22.71 -3.28 -11.28
C ALA A 299 -21.86 -2.49 -10.28
N PHE A 300 -21.32 -1.34 -10.70
CA PHE A 300 -20.49 -0.48 -9.88
C PHE A 300 -21.00 0.95 -9.90
N GLU A 301 -20.80 1.66 -8.79
CA GLU A 301 -20.91 3.12 -8.69
C GLU A 301 -19.49 3.70 -8.63
N VAL A 302 -19.27 4.80 -9.35
CA VAL A 302 -17.94 5.41 -9.49
C VAL A 302 -17.66 6.29 -8.27
N GLU A 303 -16.57 5.97 -7.54
CA GLU A 303 -16.19 6.65 -6.31
C GLU A 303 -15.39 7.95 -6.52
N GLY A 304 -14.71 8.06 -7.66
CA GLY A 304 -13.93 9.23 -8.09
C GLY A 304 -14.13 9.50 -9.59
N ASP A 305 -13.44 10.51 -10.11
CA ASP A 305 -13.43 10.77 -11.55
C ASP A 305 -12.38 9.87 -12.19
N HIS A 306 -12.83 8.78 -12.84
CA HIS A 306 -11.97 7.68 -13.28
C HIS A 306 -12.09 7.37 -14.76
N SER A 307 -10.99 6.92 -15.36
CA SER A 307 -10.96 6.20 -16.62
C SER A 307 -10.78 4.71 -16.37
N ILE A 308 -11.71 3.89 -16.84
CA ILE A 308 -11.58 2.43 -16.78
C ILE A 308 -10.67 2.00 -17.93
N GLU A 309 -9.49 1.46 -17.58
CA GLU A 309 -8.43 1.10 -18.53
C GLU A 309 -8.40 -0.38 -18.86
N ALA A 310 -8.83 -1.25 -17.92
CA ALA A 310 -8.79 -2.69 -18.06
C ALA A 310 -9.91 -3.37 -17.27
N LEU A 311 -10.23 -4.59 -17.67
CA LEU A 311 -11.15 -5.47 -16.95
C LEU A 311 -10.43 -6.74 -16.55
N SER A 312 -10.75 -7.31 -15.38
CA SER A 312 -10.19 -8.58 -14.97
C SER A 312 -11.24 -9.55 -14.45
N PHE A 313 -10.95 -10.84 -14.63
CA PHE A 313 -11.89 -11.93 -14.30
C PHE A 313 -11.13 -13.25 -14.16
N PHE A 314 -11.83 -14.24 -13.61
CA PHE A 314 -11.34 -15.62 -13.60
C PHE A 314 -12.07 -16.49 -14.63
N VAL A 315 -11.36 -17.50 -15.14
CA VAL A 315 -11.93 -18.63 -15.90
C VAL A 315 -11.67 -19.94 -15.16
N ALA A 316 -12.70 -20.80 -15.09
CA ALA A 316 -12.67 -22.04 -14.31
C ALA A 316 -12.37 -23.29 -15.15
N ASP A 317 -12.09 -23.15 -16.44
CA ASP A 317 -11.80 -24.25 -17.38
C ASP A 317 -10.69 -23.82 -18.35
N ASP A 318 -10.07 -24.79 -19.01
CA ASP A 318 -9.11 -24.55 -20.08
C ASP A 318 -9.82 -24.22 -21.39
N SER A 319 -9.17 -23.50 -22.28
CA SER A 319 -9.63 -23.23 -23.64
C SER A 319 -10.96 -22.47 -23.71
N VAL A 320 -11.11 -21.40 -22.91
CA VAL A 320 -12.32 -20.58 -22.82
C VAL A 320 -12.23 -19.35 -23.73
N ASN A 321 -13.21 -19.18 -24.63
CA ASN A 321 -13.41 -17.90 -25.28
C ASN A 321 -14.17 -16.97 -24.34
N TYR A 322 -13.69 -15.72 -24.23
CA TYR A 322 -14.34 -14.69 -23.43
C TYR A 322 -14.75 -13.48 -24.27
N ASN A 323 -15.80 -12.79 -23.83
CA ASN A 323 -16.18 -11.47 -24.30
C ASN A 323 -16.54 -10.61 -23.10
N VAL A 324 -15.83 -9.50 -22.94
CA VAL A 324 -16.05 -8.52 -21.88
C VAL A 324 -16.58 -7.22 -22.46
N LYS A 325 -17.49 -6.55 -21.72
CA LYS A 325 -18.13 -5.31 -22.16
C LYS A 325 -18.38 -4.37 -20.98
N ILE A 326 -18.38 -3.07 -21.27
CA ILE A 326 -18.86 -2.05 -20.35
C ILE A 326 -20.15 -1.45 -20.90
N TYR A 327 -21.16 -1.32 -20.05
CA TYR A 327 -22.43 -0.67 -20.33
C TYR A 327 -22.69 0.46 -19.33
N ASN A 328 -23.37 1.53 -19.77
CA ASN A 328 -23.74 2.66 -18.90
C ASN A 328 -25.08 2.48 -18.18
N ALA A 329 -25.92 1.55 -18.60
CA ALA A 329 -27.24 1.42 -18.00
C ALA A 329 -27.72 -0.04 -17.93
N PHE A 330 -28.43 -0.35 -16.82
CA PHE A 330 -29.25 -1.55 -16.70
C PHE A 330 -30.71 -1.18 -16.41
N THR A 331 -31.54 -1.17 -17.43
CA THR A 331 -32.91 -0.68 -17.30
C THR A 331 -33.89 -1.63 -17.98
N GLY A 332 -35.03 -1.88 -17.30
CA GLY A 332 -36.06 -2.80 -17.80
C GLY A 332 -35.58 -4.24 -17.94
N GLY A 333 -34.54 -4.63 -17.17
CA GLY A 333 -33.93 -5.97 -17.22
C GLY A 333 -32.99 -6.17 -18.41
N ASN A 334 -32.47 -5.09 -19.01
CA ASN A 334 -31.53 -5.14 -20.13
C ASN A 334 -30.35 -4.20 -19.90
N LEU A 335 -29.14 -4.65 -20.22
CA LEU A 335 -27.94 -3.80 -20.36
C LEU A 335 -28.08 -2.93 -21.62
N GLN A 336 -27.76 -1.65 -21.48
CA GLN A 336 -27.91 -0.63 -22.54
C GLN A 336 -26.70 0.27 -22.59
N ASP A 337 -26.52 0.96 -23.71
CA ASP A 337 -25.46 1.95 -23.94
C ASP A 337 -24.05 1.31 -23.78
N LEU A 338 -23.72 0.43 -24.73
CA LEU A 338 -22.41 -0.23 -24.84
C LEU A 338 -21.32 0.81 -25.07
N MET A 339 -20.32 0.84 -24.19
CA MET A 339 -19.20 1.79 -24.22
C MET A 339 -17.92 1.17 -24.75
N SER A 340 -17.61 -0.06 -24.33
CA SER A 340 -16.40 -0.77 -24.75
C SER A 340 -16.65 -2.28 -24.81
N GLU A 341 -15.93 -2.97 -25.72
CA GLU A 341 -16.04 -4.42 -25.91
C GLU A 341 -14.71 -5.02 -26.33
N GLU A 342 -14.26 -6.05 -25.60
CA GLU A 342 -13.08 -6.83 -25.93
C GLU A 342 -13.42 -8.33 -25.95
N SER A 343 -12.74 -9.07 -26.83
CA SER A 343 -12.88 -10.53 -26.94
C SER A 343 -11.52 -11.18 -27.02
N GLY A 344 -11.41 -12.38 -26.46
CA GLY A 344 -10.18 -13.14 -26.50
C GLY A 344 -10.36 -14.61 -26.15
N PHE A 345 -9.22 -15.24 -25.86
CA PHE A 345 -9.13 -16.65 -25.57
C PHE A 345 -8.21 -16.88 -24.36
N ALA A 346 -8.73 -17.54 -23.35
CA ALA A 346 -7.99 -18.00 -22.18
C ALA A 346 -7.62 -19.48 -22.41
N GLU A 347 -6.33 -19.74 -22.53
CA GLU A 347 -5.83 -21.10 -22.82
C GLU A 347 -5.92 -22.01 -21.59
N TYR A 348 -5.65 -21.45 -20.40
CA TYR A 348 -5.61 -22.20 -19.14
C TYR A 348 -6.52 -21.58 -18.08
N VAL A 349 -6.93 -22.40 -17.11
CA VAL A 349 -7.62 -21.97 -15.89
C VAL A 349 -6.82 -20.88 -15.19
N GLY A 350 -7.51 -19.78 -14.77
CA GLY A 350 -6.81 -18.74 -14.05
C GLY A 350 -7.48 -17.37 -14.05
N PHE A 351 -6.71 -16.40 -13.61
CA PHE A 351 -7.03 -14.98 -13.59
C PHE A 351 -6.45 -14.27 -14.80
N TYR A 352 -7.22 -13.37 -15.42
CA TYR A 352 -6.85 -12.62 -16.62
C TYR A 352 -7.21 -11.16 -16.49
N THR A 353 -6.30 -10.27 -16.92
CA THR A 353 -6.54 -8.83 -17.08
C THR A 353 -6.46 -8.46 -18.56
N VAL A 354 -7.49 -7.79 -19.05
CA VAL A 354 -7.67 -7.41 -20.46
C VAL A 354 -7.77 -5.90 -20.55
N ASN A 355 -6.82 -5.26 -21.27
CA ASN A 355 -6.90 -3.82 -21.55
C ASN A 355 -8.06 -3.53 -22.48
N LEU A 356 -8.71 -2.39 -22.28
CA LEU A 356 -9.67 -1.83 -23.20
C LEU A 356 -8.94 -1.13 -24.35
N ALA A 357 -9.32 -1.40 -25.59
CA ALA A 357 -8.82 -0.65 -26.75
C ALA A 357 -9.26 0.81 -26.72
N THR A 358 -10.37 1.07 -26.05
CA THR A 358 -10.90 2.42 -25.81
C THR A 358 -11.31 2.48 -24.33
N PRO A 359 -10.49 3.16 -23.49
CA PRO A 359 -10.86 3.44 -22.10
C PRO A 359 -12.19 4.20 -22.00
N VAL A 360 -12.87 4.07 -20.85
CA VAL A 360 -14.17 4.69 -20.62
C VAL A 360 -14.09 5.60 -19.40
N GLU A 361 -14.30 6.89 -19.62
CA GLU A 361 -14.26 7.93 -18.57
C GLU A 361 -15.62 8.06 -17.87
N TYR A 362 -15.59 8.14 -16.55
CA TYR A 362 -16.75 8.33 -15.68
C TYR A 362 -16.50 9.42 -14.65
N ALA A 363 -17.54 10.19 -14.33
CA ALA A 363 -17.52 11.12 -13.22
C ALA A 363 -17.97 10.42 -11.91
N GLN A 364 -17.53 10.95 -10.79
CA GLN A 364 -17.98 10.49 -9.48
C GLN A 364 -19.50 10.40 -9.36
N GLY A 365 -20.02 9.25 -8.92
CA GLY A 365 -21.46 8.98 -8.75
C GLY A 365 -22.15 8.44 -10.01
N ASP A 366 -21.43 8.30 -11.14
CA ASP A 366 -21.93 7.56 -12.30
C ASP A 366 -22.01 6.06 -11.95
N SER A 367 -22.84 5.33 -12.70
CA SER A 367 -22.91 3.86 -12.61
C SER A 367 -22.47 3.21 -13.90
N PHE A 368 -21.76 2.09 -13.79
CA PHE A 368 -21.39 1.27 -14.95
C PHE A 368 -21.53 -0.23 -14.65
N TYR A 369 -21.60 -1.02 -15.71
CA TYR A 369 -21.90 -2.44 -15.64
C TYR A 369 -20.86 -3.20 -16.44
N VAL A 370 -20.09 -4.08 -15.78
CA VAL A 370 -19.06 -4.92 -16.41
C VAL A 370 -19.63 -6.29 -16.71
N TYR A 371 -19.91 -6.54 -17.98
CA TYR A 371 -20.44 -7.79 -18.49
C TYR A 371 -19.31 -8.73 -18.90
N LEU A 372 -19.45 -10.00 -18.57
CA LEU A 372 -18.57 -11.09 -18.98
C LEU A 372 -19.38 -12.24 -19.58
N GLN A 373 -18.96 -12.71 -20.75
CA GLN A 373 -19.43 -13.94 -21.35
C GLN A 373 -18.28 -14.94 -21.47
N LEU A 374 -18.52 -16.18 -21.02
CA LEU A 374 -17.59 -17.30 -21.10
C LEU A 374 -18.21 -18.43 -21.93
N SER A 375 -17.42 -19.07 -22.81
CA SER A 375 -17.92 -20.16 -23.67
C SER A 375 -18.19 -21.46 -22.90
N GLN A 376 -17.55 -21.68 -21.78
CA GLN A 376 -17.64 -22.85 -20.92
C GLN A 376 -17.08 -22.60 -19.52
N GLY A 377 -17.14 -23.61 -18.63
CA GLY A 377 -16.53 -23.60 -17.30
C GLY A 377 -17.40 -22.95 -16.22
N GLY A 378 -18.50 -22.26 -16.57
CA GLY A 378 -19.29 -21.48 -15.60
C GLY A 378 -18.63 -20.17 -15.21
N HIS A 379 -19.18 -19.48 -14.21
CA HIS A 379 -18.62 -18.22 -13.71
C HIS A 379 -18.08 -18.37 -12.28
N PRO A 380 -16.78 -18.13 -12.05
CA PRO A 380 -16.18 -18.00 -10.73
C PRO A 380 -16.84 -16.89 -9.92
N TYR A 381 -17.07 -17.17 -8.63
CA TYR A 381 -17.63 -16.21 -7.70
C TYR A 381 -17.03 -16.33 -6.30
N ASP A 382 -17.02 -15.24 -5.59
CA ASP A 382 -16.71 -15.12 -4.18
C ASP A 382 -17.93 -15.54 -3.35
N ARG A 383 -17.72 -16.08 -2.17
CA ARG A 383 -18.71 -16.35 -1.14
C ARG A 383 -18.06 -16.70 0.19
N THR A 384 -18.82 -16.64 1.28
CA THR A 384 -18.42 -17.31 2.51
C THR A 384 -17.95 -18.73 2.22
N SER A 385 -16.75 -19.07 2.63
CA SER A 385 -16.12 -20.34 2.24
C SER A 385 -15.24 -20.91 3.35
N ASP A 386 -14.97 -22.19 3.27
CA ASP A 386 -13.95 -22.82 4.08
C ASP A 386 -12.59 -22.71 3.41
N VAL A 387 -11.61 -22.17 4.12
CA VAL A 387 -10.25 -21.93 3.64
C VAL A 387 -9.29 -22.84 4.38
N PRO A 388 -8.31 -23.49 3.69
CA PRO A 388 -7.39 -24.38 4.35
C PRO A 388 -6.41 -23.62 5.23
N VAL A 389 -6.27 -24.10 6.47
CA VAL A 389 -5.09 -23.82 7.30
C VAL A 389 -4.01 -24.78 6.84
N LEU A 390 -2.81 -24.32 6.51
CA LEU A 390 -1.71 -25.17 6.01
C LEU A 390 -2.07 -26.01 4.76
N LEU A 391 -2.46 -25.34 3.68
CA LEU A 391 -2.46 -25.91 2.31
C LEU A 391 -3.32 -27.17 2.08
N GLY A 392 -4.55 -27.19 2.56
CA GLY A 392 -5.46 -28.33 2.37
C GLY A 392 -5.34 -29.39 3.46
N ALA A 393 -4.65 -29.08 4.55
CA ALA A 393 -4.62 -29.88 5.75
C ALA A 393 -6.03 -30.18 6.30
N GLN A 394 -6.09 -31.05 7.30
CA GLN A 394 -7.34 -31.47 7.98
C GLN A 394 -8.13 -30.30 8.58
N TYR A 395 -7.51 -29.15 8.76
CA TYR A 395 -8.08 -27.96 9.37
C TYR A 395 -8.42 -26.95 8.31
N ARG A 396 -9.71 -26.60 8.26
CA ARG A 396 -10.23 -25.51 7.44
C ARG A 396 -11.03 -24.59 8.35
N VAL A 397 -10.96 -23.30 8.08
CA VAL A 397 -11.72 -22.29 8.82
C VAL A 397 -12.72 -21.64 7.89
N ILE A 398 -13.86 -21.23 8.45
CA ILE A 398 -14.84 -20.45 7.69
C ILE A 398 -14.34 -19.01 7.64
N VAL A 399 -14.27 -18.46 6.43
CA VAL A 399 -14.05 -17.03 6.17
C VAL A 399 -15.35 -16.47 5.62
N GLU A 400 -15.90 -15.50 6.30
CA GLU A 400 -17.18 -14.89 5.95
C GLU A 400 -16.98 -13.85 4.84
N SER A 401 -17.86 -13.90 3.82
CA SER A 401 -18.00 -12.89 2.79
C SER A 401 -19.36 -12.21 2.90
N SER A 402 -19.48 -11.01 2.36
CA SER A 402 -20.75 -10.31 2.23
C SER A 402 -21.13 -10.09 0.77
N SER A 403 -22.38 -9.78 0.52
CA SER A 403 -22.86 -9.24 -0.75
C SER A 403 -24.12 -8.44 -0.54
N ASP A 404 -24.36 -7.46 -1.42
CA ASP A 404 -25.56 -6.66 -1.42
C ASP A 404 -26.46 -6.93 -2.64
N PRO A 405 -27.77 -6.73 -2.52
CA PRO A 405 -28.66 -6.84 -3.67
C PRO A 405 -28.29 -5.84 -4.77
N GLY A 406 -28.12 -6.34 -5.99
CA GLY A 406 -27.86 -5.49 -7.13
C GLY A 406 -26.41 -5.39 -7.56
N GLU A 407 -25.48 -6.03 -6.86
CA GLU A 407 -24.04 -6.02 -7.19
C GLU A 407 -23.68 -6.96 -8.35
N SER A 408 -24.22 -8.19 -8.34
CA SER A 408 -23.85 -9.24 -9.27
C SER A 408 -25.05 -9.92 -9.88
N TYR A 409 -25.05 -10.09 -11.21
CA TYR A 409 -26.17 -10.67 -11.96
C TYR A 409 -25.71 -11.79 -12.88
N TYR A 410 -26.52 -12.84 -13.03
CA TYR A 410 -26.35 -13.92 -13.99
C TYR A 410 -27.57 -14.07 -14.90
N LYS A 411 -27.36 -14.58 -16.11
CA LYS A 411 -28.44 -14.78 -17.06
C LYS A 411 -28.95 -16.21 -17.05
N GLU A 412 -30.23 -16.39 -16.80
CA GLU A 412 -30.89 -17.71 -16.81
C GLU A 412 -32.26 -17.64 -17.49
N GLY A 413 -32.50 -18.54 -18.45
CA GLY A 413 -33.74 -18.54 -19.22
C GLY A 413 -34.00 -17.25 -20.01
N GLY A 414 -32.93 -16.53 -20.39
CA GLY A 414 -32.99 -15.29 -21.12
C GLY A 414 -33.26 -14.03 -20.27
N THR A 415 -33.32 -14.16 -18.95
CA THR A 415 -33.54 -13.07 -17.99
C THR A 415 -32.35 -12.94 -17.03
N TRP A 416 -32.04 -11.71 -16.66
CA TRP A 416 -31.06 -11.43 -15.62
C TRP A 416 -31.65 -11.71 -14.22
N LYS A 417 -30.87 -12.35 -13.38
CA LYS A 417 -31.21 -12.67 -12.00
C LYS A 417 -30.07 -12.19 -11.11
N ASP A 418 -30.42 -11.60 -10.00
CA ASP A 418 -29.49 -11.17 -8.97
C ASP A 418 -28.91 -12.39 -8.22
N LEU A 419 -27.57 -12.47 -8.17
CA LEU A 419 -26.84 -13.56 -7.53
C LEU A 419 -27.11 -13.62 -6.02
N TYR A 420 -27.30 -12.46 -5.37
CA TYR A 420 -27.69 -12.36 -3.97
C TYR A 420 -28.86 -13.28 -3.61
N ASN A 421 -29.83 -13.42 -4.52
CA ASN A 421 -31.02 -14.22 -4.34
C ASN A 421 -30.90 -15.69 -4.83
N TRP A 422 -29.71 -16.11 -5.26
CA TRP A 422 -29.54 -17.46 -5.80
C TRP A 422 -29.52 -18.52 -4.70
N SER A 423 -30.51 -19.41 -4.71
CA SER A 423 -30.68 -20.46 -3.70
C SER A 423 -29.69 -21.64 -3.80
N GLY A 424 -28.87 -21.69 -4.86
CA GLY A 424 -27.81 -22.69 -5.02
C GLY A 424 -26.50 -22.34 -4.33
N ASN A 425 -26.34 -21.11 -3.84
CA ASN A 425 -25.21 -20.73 -3.01
C ASN A 425 -25.33 -21.43 -1.63
N PRO A 426 -24.32 -22.24 -1.21
CA PRO A 426 -24.33 -22.92 0.08
C PRO A 426 -24.36 -21.96 1.28
N TYR A 427 -23.90 -20.72 1.07
CA TYR A 427 -23.98 -19.61 2.03
C TYR A 427 -24.81 -18.49 1.42
N PRO A 428 -26.14 -18.49 1.63
CA PRO A 428 -27.03 -17.52 0.97
C PRO A 428 -26.64 -16.07 1.27
N GLN A 429 -26.80 -15.21 0.25
CA GLN A 429 -26.57 -13.76 0.38
C GLN A 429 -25.11 -13.35 0.67
N THR A 430 -24.15 -14.14 0.18
CA THR A 430 -22.72 -13.83 0.34
C THR A 430 -21.94 -13.93 -0.99
N GLY A 431 -22.66 -13.99 -2.13
CA GLY A 431 -22.00 -14.29 -3.39
C GLY A 431 -21.86 -13.12 -4.36
N ASN A 432 -20.64 -12.90 -4.87
CA ASN A 432 -20.32 -11.92 -5.90
C ASN A 432 -19.46 -12.53 -7.01
N PHE A 433 -19.73 -12.22 -8.28
CA PHE A 433 -18.89 -12.70 -9.39
C PHE A 433 -17.51 -12.05 -9.38
N CYS A 434 -16.51 -12.86 -9.69
CA CYS A 434 -15.10 -12.41 -9.80
C CYS A 434 -14.88 -11.63 -11.10
N ILE A 435 -15.45 -10.44 -11.19
CA ILE A 435 -15.36 -9.51 -12.31
C ILE A 435 -14.99 -8.13 -11.75
N LYS A 436 -13.90 -7.56 -12.24
CA LYS A 436 -13.33 -6.31 -11.73
C LYS A 436 -13.13 -5.31 -12.87
N ALA A 437 -13.09 -4.02 -12.52
CA ALA A 437 -12.65 -2.96 -13.41
C ALA A 437 -11.46 -2.22 -12.79
N LEU A 438 -10.45 -1.94 -13.60
CA LEU A 438 -9.22 -1.30 -13.18
C LEU A 438 -9.17 0.11 -13.74
N ALA A 439 -9.00 1.08 -12.87
CA ALA A 439 -9.18 2.50 -13.15
C ALA A 439 -7.92 3.32 -12.87
N ILE A 440 -7.77 4.42 -13.60
CA ILE A 440 -6.86 5.51 -13.27
C ILE A 440 -7.65 6.76 -12.95
N ASN A 441 -7.12 7.60 -12.07
CA ASN A 441 -7.65 8.93 -11.84
C ASN A 441 -7.49 9.78 -13.10
N ILE A 442 -8.53 10.54 -13.47
CA ILE A 442 -8.45 11.48 -14.56
C ILE A 442 -8.42 12.91 -14.05
N GLY A 443 -7.73 13.79 -14.76
CA GLY A 443 -7.64 15.20 -14.43
C GLY A 443 -6.22 15.71 -14.34
N LEU A 444 -6.02 16.73 -13.51
CA LEU A 444 -4.71 17.35 -13.27
C LEU A 444 -3.83 16.39 -12.44
N ASP A 445 -2.66 16.11 -12.96
CA ASP A 445 -1.62 15.37 -12.26
C ASP A 445 -0.41 16.28 -12.01
N VAL A 446 0.16 16.22 -10.78
CA VAL A 446 1.26 17.10 -10.35
C VAL A 446 2.33 16.28 -9.64
N ASP A 447 3.43 16.05 -10.33
CA ASP A 447 4.59 15.29 -9.82
C ASP A 447 5.78 16.23 -9.49
N PRO A 448 6.42 16.05 -8.32
CA PRO A 448 6.15 15.07 -7.26
C PRO A 448 4.94 15.45 -6.38
N ASN A 449 4.38 14.45 -5.71
CA ASN A 449 3.26 14.63 -4.76
C ASN A 449 3.70 15.23 -3.42
N SER A 450 5.00 15.32 -3.13
CA SER A 450 5.57 15.84 -1.87
C SER A 450 5.66 17.38 -1.84
N GLY A 451 5.53 17.97 -0.64
CA GLY A 451 5.71 19.40 -0.38
C GLY A 451 7.14 19.89 -0.61
N PHE A 452 7.36 21.20 -0.44
CA PHE A 452 8.68 21.84 -0.58
C PHE A 452 9.18 22.32 0.78
N ASN A 453 10.14 21.60 1.36
CA ASN A 453 10.79 21.95 2.62
C ASN A 453 12.18 22.50 2.34
N SER A 454 12.47 23.70 2.85
CA SER A 454 13.77 24.37 2.73
C SER A 454 14.25 24.86 4.10
N THR A 455 15.52 24.69 4.40
CA THR A 455 16.08 25.10 5.70
C THR A 455 17.41 25.84 5.53
N GLY A 456 17.69 26.74 6.45
CA GLY A 456 18.98 27.45 6.45
C GLY A 456 19.13 28.45 7.61
N PRO A 457 20.33 28.95 7.84
CA PRO A 457 20.60 29.96 8.89
C PRO A 457 19.91 31.29 8.59
N VAL A 458 19.73 32.12 9.63
CA VAL A 458 19.31 33.53 9.47
C VAL A 458 20.25 34.20 8.50
N GLY A 459 19.68 34.75 7.40
CA GLY A 459 20.44 35.36 6.32
C GLY A 459 20.79 34.42 5.17
N GLY A 460 20.44 33.17 5.24
CA GLY A 460 20.69 32.14 4.22
C GLY A 460 22.14 31.64 4.18
N PRO A 461 22.51 30.76 3.25
CA PRO A 461 21.66 30.24 2.18
C PRO A 461 20.67 29.17 2.69
N PHE A 462 19.59 28.99 1.95
CA PHE A 462 18.58 27.98 2.21
C PHE A 462 18.72 26.81 1.24
N ALA A 463 18.51 25.57 1.73
CA ALA A 463 18.65 24.36 0.95
C ALA A 463 17.52 23.35 1.27
N PRO A 464 16.94 22.70 0.25
CA PRO A 464 17.10 23.02 -1.17
C PRO A 464 16.56 24.42 -1.48
N SER A 465 17.19 25.13 -2.43
CA SER A 465 16.78 26.49 -2.79
C SER A 465 15.55 26.55 -3.69
N GLU A 466 15.23 25.45 -4.36
CA GLU A 466 14.09 25.32 -5.29
C GLU A 466 13.60 23.90 -5.39
N LYS A 467 12.34 23.74 -5.83
CA LYS A 467 11.72 22.47 -6.17
C LYS A 467 10.88 22.62 -7.42
N MET A 468 11.06 21.71 -8.36
CA MET A 468 10.31 21.67 -9.62
C MET A 468 9.15 20.70 -9.50
N TYR A 469 8.02 21.10 -10.08
CA TYR A 469 6.84 20.28 -10.27
C TYR A 469 6.50 20.20 -11.75
N THR A 470 6.13 19.02 -12.21
CA THR A 470 5.64 18.79 -13.56
C THR A 470 4.13 18.63 -13.49
N LEU A 471 3.40 19.43 -14.24
CA LEU A 471 1.96 19.37 -14.38
C LEU A 471 1.64 18.62 -15.67
N SER A 472 0.76 17.63 -15.60
CA SER A 472 0.23 16.85 -16.72
C SER A 472 -1.27 16.64 -16.57
N VAL A 473 -1.91 16.11 -17.60
CA VAL A 473 -3.30 15.69 -17.55
C VAL A 473 -3.39 14.20 -17.83
N ASN A 474 -3.97 13.46 -16.90
CA ASN A 474 -4.41 12.09 -17.12
C ASN A 474 -5.81 12.11 -17.75
N GLY A 475 -6.02 11.36 -18.84
CA GLY A 475 -7.27 11.33 -19.59
C GLY A 475 -7.16 11.93 -21.00
N ALA A 476 -8.22 11.79 -21.77
CA ALA A 476 -8.25 12.16 -23.20
C ALA A 476 -8.60 13.64 -23.47
N GLN A 477 -9.02 14.38 -22.43
CA GLN A 477 -9.50 15.75 -22.54
C GLN A 477 -8.44 16.77 -22.08
N SER A 478 -8.35 17.90 -22.75
CA SER A 478 -7.54 19.03 -22.28
C SER A 478 -8.25 19.75 -21.13
N ILE A 479 -7.47 20.21 -20.14
CA ILE A 479 -7.98 20.96 -19.01
C ILE A 479 -7.40 22.37 -18.93
N ASN A 480 -8.14 23.31 -18.33
CA ASN A 480 -7.58 24.58 -17.90
C ASN A 480 -7.10 24.44 -16.45
N TYR A 481 -5.91 24.94 -16.15
CA TYR A 481 -5.38 24.89 -14.80
C TYR A 481 -5.04 26.29 -14.26
N ASN A 482 -4.98 26.41 -12.96
CA ASN A 482 -4.54 27.57 -12.21
C ASN A 482 -3.71 27.14 -11.01
N VAL A 483 -2.60 27.86 -10.76
CA VAL A 483 -1.75 27.63 -9.57
C VAL A 483 -1.77 28.87 -8.71
N SER A 484 -2.06 28.72 -7.43
CA SER A 484 -2.13 29.81 -6.47
C SER A 484 -1.38 29.49 -5.18
N VAL A 485 -1.01 30.53 -4.41
CA VAL A 485 -0.29 30.42 -3.13
C VAL A 485 -1.15 31.05 -2.05
N ASN A 486 -1.41 30.33 -0.97
CA ASN A 486 -2.20 30.84 0.15
C ASN A 486 -1.69 30.30 1.51
N PRO A 487 -1.35 31.18 2.50
CA PRO A 487 -1.26 32.63 2.37
C PRO A 487 -0.17 33.06 1.39
N LEU A 488 -0.37 34.22 0.71
CA LEU A 488 0.63 34.77 -0.17
C LEU A 488 1.84 35.21 0.65
N VAL A 489 3.02 34.75 0.29
CA VAL A 489 4.28 35.08 0.97
C VAL A 489 5.26 35.74 0.03
N ASN A 490 6.14 36.62 0.54
CA ASN A 490 7.09 37.37 -0.28
C ASN A 490 8.43 36.63 -0.46
N TRP A 491 8.71 35.63 0.34
CA TRP A 491 9.97 34.87 0.31
C TRP A 491 9.98 33.69 -0.69
N LEU A 492 8.79 33.33 -1.25
CA LEU A 492 8.64 32.29 -2.27
C LEU A 492 8.41 32.93 -3.64
N THR A 493 8.99 32.35 -4.68
CA THR A 493 8.77 32.74 -6.08
C THR A 493 8.34 31.53 -6.88
N LEU A 494 7.28 31.68 -7.69
CA LEU A 494 6.86 30.70 -8.68
C LEU A 494 7.45 31.11 -10.05
N SER A 495 8.13 30.16 -10.70
CA SER A 495 8.69 30.33 -12.06
C SER A 495 8.10 29.26 -12.97
N GLY A 496 7.52 29.68 -14.09
CA GLY A 496 6.73 28.88 -15.01
C GLY A 496 5.34 29.46 -15.22
N ALA A 497 4.49 28.79 -15.99
CA ALA A 497 3.10 29.23 -16.18
C ALA A 497 2.26 28.85 -14.96
N THR A 498 1.65 29.86 -14.31
CA THR A 498 0.73 29.63 -13.19
C THR A 498 -0.73 29.44 -13.62
N SER A 499 -1.01 29.45 -14.91
CA SER A 499 -2.32 29.13 -15.50
C SER A 499 -2.18 28.88 -16.99
N GLY A 500 -3.01 28.03 -17.55
CA GLY A 500 -2.94 27.69 -18.97
C GLY A 500 -3.91 26.60 -19.35
N ILE A 501 -3.63 25.95 -20.48
CA ILE A 501 -4.32 24.74 -20.93
C ILE A 501 -3.29 23.63 -21.02
N LEU A 502 -3.56 22.53 -20.30
CA LEU A 502 -2.83 21.28 -20.45
C LEU A 502 -3.55 20.40 -21.48
N TYR A 503 -2.79 19.90 -22.43
CA TYR A 503 -3.30 18.98 -23.44
C TYR A 503 -2.83 17.57 -23.09
N PRO A 504 -3.58 16.51 -23.44
CA PRO A 504 -3.11 15.14 -23.38
C PRO A 504 -1.71 15.00 -23.99
N ASP A 505 -0.84 14.21 -23.38
CA ASP A 505 0.55 14.01 -23.79
C ASP A 505 1.46 15.26 -23.73
N SER A 506 1.03 16.32 -23.04
CA SER A 506 1.86 17.50 -22.80
C SER A 506 2.10 17.71 -21.32
N THR A 507 3.24 18.34 -20.99
CA THR A 507 3.60 18.70 -19.62
C THR A 507 3.98 20.18 -19.53
N GLU A 508 3.74 20.77 -18.35
CA GLU A 508 4.20 22.11 -17.98
C GLU A 508 5.07 22.01 -16.72
N GLU A 509 6.15 22.75 -16.68
CA GLU A 509 7.04 22.79 -15.52
C GLU A 509 6.80 24.05 -14.70
N LEU A 510 6.64 23.89 -13.40
CA LEU A 510 6.55 24.95 -12.42
C LEU A 510 7.64 24.79 -11.37
N THR A 511 8.45 25.80 -11.14
CA THR A 511 9.48 25.80 -10.09
C THR A 511 9.07 26.71 -8.95
N LEU A 512 9.08 26.19 -7.73
CA LEU A 512 9.02 26.95 -6.48
C LEU A 512 10.44 27.26 -6.03
N ALA A 513 10.76 28.50 -5.75
CA ALA A 513 12.11 28.89 -5.32
C ALA A 513 12.08 29.84 -4.12
N VAL A 514 12.92 29.58 -3.12
CA VAL A 514 13.17 30.52 -2.02
C VAL A 514 13.97 31.70 -2.57
N ASN A 515 13.41 32.90 -2.47
CA ASN A 515 14.02 34.09 -3.02
C ASN A 515 14.82 34.90 -1.96
N SER A 516 15.51 35.98 -2.40
CA SER A 516 16.35 36.78 -1.53
C SER A 516 15.64 37.49 -0.37
N ASN A 517 14.30 37.60 -0.39
CA ASN A 517 13.56 38.19 0.73
C ASN A 517 13.60 37.29 1.97
N ALA A 518 13.78 35.99 1.79
CA ALA A 518 14.01 35.06 2.87
C ALA A 518 15.19 35.39 3.76
N ASN A 519 16.24 36.04 3.19
CA ASN A 519 17.46 36.45 3.94
C ASN A 519 17.16 37.49 5.02
N SER A 520 16.03 38.18 4.98
CA SER A 520 15.62 39.18 5.96
C SER A 520 14.68 38.65 7.03
N LEU A 521 14.28 37.38 6.95
CA LEU A 521 13.40 36.73 7.92
C LEU A 521 14.15 36.50 9.25
N GLN A 522 13.39 36.55 10.32
CA GLN A 522 13.90 36.20 11.65
C GLN A 522 13.91 34.67 11.81
N GLU A 523 14.52 34.17 12.89
CA GLU A 523 14.45 32.76 13.25
C GLU A 523 13.01 32.30 13.46
N GLY A 524 12.63 31.16 12.87
CA GLY A 524 11.29 30.58 12.96
C GLY A 524 10.94 29.76 11.72
N ALA A 525 9.77 29.13 11.76
CA ALA A 525 9.19 28.40 10.65
C ALA A 525 8.17 29.28 9.91
N TYR A 526 8.25 29.28 8.59
CA TYR A 526 7.39 30.05 7.69
C TYR A 526 6.69 29.10 6.72
N THR A 527 5.36 29.04 6.78
CA THR A 527 4.56 28.11 6.02
C THR A 527 3.69 28.80 4.97
N THR A 528 3.40 28.12 3.89
CA THR A 528 2.37 28.44 2.92
C THR A 528 2.00 27.19 2.15
N THR A 529 0.84 27.23 1.46
CA THR A 529 0.39 26.12 0.63
C THR A 529 0.25 26.59 -0.82
N VAL A 530 0.74 25.77 -1.75
CA VAL A 530 0.56 25.98 -3.20
C VAL A 530 -0.58 25.07 -3.64
N PHE A 531 -1.63 25.67 -4.23
CA PHE A 531 -2.79 24.97 -4.77
C PHE A 531 -2.67 24.84 -6.27
N PHE A 532 -2.91 23.66 -6.78
CA PHE A 532 -2.98 23.32 -8.20
C PHE A 532 -4.42 22.95 -8.51
N GLU A 533 -5.09 23.74 -9.32
CA GLU A 533 -6.52 23.63 -9.57
C GLU A 533 -6.79 23.36 -11.07
N ASN A 534 -7.54 22.34 -11.35
CA ASN A 534 -8.15 22.09 -12.65
C ASN A 534 -9.46 22.88 -12.75
N THR A 535 -9.41 24.04 -13.39
CA THR A 535 -10.57 24.95 -13.46
C THR A 535 -11.63 24.51 -14.48
N THR A 536 -11.43 23.38 -15.18
CA THR A 536 -12.40 22.81 -16.13
C THR A 536 -13.48 22.01 -15.38
N ASN A 537 -13.04 21.09 -14.50
CA ASN A 537 -13.93 20.13 -13.84
C ASN A 537 -13.50 19.78 -12.41
N HIS A 538 -12.40 20.35 -11.90
CA HIS A 538 -11.84 20.14 -10.56
C HIS A 538 -11.26 18.71 -10.32
N MET A 539 -11.13 17.89 -11.36
CA MET A 539 -10.53 16.56 -11.27
C MET A 539 -9.02 16.66 -11.09
N GLY A 540 -8.49 15.99 -10.06
CA GLY A 540 -7.06 16.02 -9.74
C GLY A 540 -6.59 17.32 -9.08
N ASP A 541 -7.51 18.18 -8.56
CA ASP A 541 -7.14 19.32 -7.74
C ASP A 541 -6.30 18.86 -6.55
N CYS A 542 -5.15 19.49 -6.32
CA CYS A 542 -4.26 19.09 -5.23
C CYS A 542 -3.52 20.31 -4.65
N SER A 543 -2.83 20.09 -3.53
CA SER A 543 -2.00 21.10 -2.91
C SER A 543 -0.65 20.56 -2.48
N ARG A 544 0.31 21.47 -2.28
CA ARG A 544 1.64 21.16 -1.75
C ARG A 544 1.97 22.17 -0.66
N ASP A 545 2.29 21.66 0.52
CA ASP A 545 2.75 22.49 1.61
C ASP A 545 4.19 22.93 1.37
N VAL A 546 4.49 24.16 1.75
CA VAL A 546 5.82 24.75 1.61
C VAL A 546 6.26 25.23 2.99
N LEU A 547 7.37 24.68 3.48
CA LEU A 547 8.01 25.06 4.74
C LEU A 547 9.36 25.70 4.45
N LEU A 548 9.58 26.89 5.01
CA LEU A 548 10.91 27.52 5.11
C LEU A 548 11.32 27.63 6.58
N ALA A 549 12.25 26.79 7.00
CA ALA A 549 12.82 26.80 8.35
C ALA A 549 14.06 27.71 8.41
N VAL A 550 13.98 28.80 9.17
CA VAL A 550 15.02 29.81 9.29
C VAL A 550 15.67 29.77 10.67
N GLY A 551 16.95 29.50 10.73
CA GLY A 551 17.70 29.47 12.00
C GLY A 551 18.04 28.06 12.47
N SER A 552 18.19 27.89 13.77
CA SER A 552 18.52 26.63 14.44
C SER A 552 17.39 26.20 15.36
N ASN A 553 17.07 24.91 15.38
CA ASN A 553 16.06 24.36 16.28
C ASN A 553 16.37 24.74 17.74
N SER A 554 15.37 25.18 18.48
CA SER A 554 15.40 25.43 19.92
C SER A 554 14.78 24.26 20.68
N VAL A 555 15.19 24.08 21.95
CA VAL A 555 14.60 23.05 22.80
C VAL A 555 13.16 23.44 23.16
N ILE A 556 12.20 22.55 22.83
CA ILE A 556 10.77 22.69 23.15
C ILE A 556 10.43 21.92 24.42
N TYR A 557 10.89 20.67 24.51
CA TYR A 557 10.75 19.81 25.67
C TYR A 557 12.10 19.25 26.09
N GLU A 558 12.30 19.09 27.41
CA GLU A 558 13.53 18.53 27.99
C GLU A 558 13.17 17.67 29.21
N TRP A 559 13.77 16.48 29.28
CA TRP A 559 13.66 15.57 30.42
C TRP A 559 15.09 15.14 30.82
N ASP A 560 15.56 15.65 31.98
CA ASP A 560 16.86 15.29 32.54
C ASP A 560 16.82 13.96 33.32
N LEU A 561 15.68 13.33 33.39
CA LEU A 561 15.39 12.08 34.10
C LEU A 561 15.81 12.04 35.57
N GLU A 562 16.13 13.17 36.21
CA GLU A 562 16.33 13.20 37.68
C GLU A 562 14.99 13.11 38.41
N THR A 563 13.92 13.44 37.78
CA THR A 563 12.55 13.20 38.22
C THR A 563 11.83 12.29 37.23
N ASN A 564 11.18 11.21 37.68
CA ASN A 564 10.43 10.29 36.83
C ASN A 564 9.28 11.01 36.13
N PRO A 565 9.28 11.13 34.80
CA PRO A 565 8.20 11.75 34.06
C PRO A 565 6.93 10.88 33.99
N GLY A 566 6.99 9.62 34.42
CA GLY A 566 5.83 8.73 34.50
C GLY A 566 5.45 8.07 33.16
N TRP A 567 6.40 7.90 32.25
CA TRP A 567 6.17 7.26 30.97
C TRP A 567 5.71 5.81 31.08
N VAL A 568 5.01 5.30 30.10
CA VAL A 568 4.49 3.92 30.11
C VAL A 568 5.61 2.94 29.81
N THR A 569 5.81 1.98 30.72
CA THR A 569 6.86 0.95 30.64
C THR A 569 6.26 -0.44 30.50
N GLU A 570 6.84 -1.25 29.61
CA GLU A 570 6.51 -2.67 29.44
C GLU A 570 7.73 -3.56 29.74
N GLY A 571 7.49 -4.84 30.03
CA GLY A 571 8.56 -5.81 30.29
C GLY A 571 9.50 -5.40 31.41
N GLN A 572 10.79 -5.25 31.09
CA GLN A 572 11.82 -4.86 32.05
C GLN A 572 12.24 -3.38 31.95
N TRP A 573 11.54 -2.58 31.17
CA TRP A 573 11.74 -1.14 31.16
C TRP A 573 11.48 -0.54 32.57
N ALA A 574 12.43 0.21 33.06
CA ALA A 574 12.32 0.82 34.39
C ALA A 574 13.03 2.18 34.43
N PHE A 575 12.48 3.07 35.29
CA PHE A 575 13.13 4.32 35.67
C PHE A 575 13.96 4.09 36.93
N GLY A 576 15.22 4.52 36.98
CA GLY A 576 16.07 4.43 38.15
C GLY A 576 17.57 4.47 37.85
N VAL A 577 18.36 4.12 38.85
CA VAL A 577 19.83 4.10 38.76
C VAL A 577 20.28 2.76 38.17
N PRO A 578 20.99 2.75 37.03
CA PRO A 578 21.53 1.52 36.47
C PRO A 578 22.66 0.95 37.35
N ALA A 579 22.69 -0.37 37.44
CA ALA A 579 23.58 -1.04 38.38
C ALA A 579 25.03 -1.25 37.90
N GLY A 580 25.32 -0.92 36.65
CA GLY A 580 26.63 -1.18 36.04
C GLY A 580 26.92 -2.66 35.82
N LEU A 581 25.88 -3.48 35.70
CA LEU A 581 25.96 -4.94 35.56
C LEU A 581 25.69 -5.37 34.13
N GLY A 582 25.78 -6.67 33.85
CA GLY A 582 25.66 -7.21 32.52
C GLY A 582 26.98 -7.19 31.74
N GLY A 583 26.93 -7.12 30.41
CA GLY A 583 28.11 -7.16 29.55
C GLY A 583 28.63 -8.57 29.38
N GLN A 584 27.74 -9.57 29.35
CA GLN A 584 28.13 -10.93 28.96
C GLN A 584 28.68 -10.91 27.53
N HIS A 585 28.03 -10.12 26.67
CA HIS A 585 28.52 -9.68 25.38
C HIS A 585 28.50 -8.14 25.34
N GLY A 586 29.41 -7.53 24.59
CA GLY A 586 29.56 -6.07 24.58
C GLY A 586 30.04 -5.46 25.91
N TYR A 587 29.49 -4.31 26.27
CA TYR A 587 29.81 -3.58 27.50
C TYR A 587 28.63 -3.66 28.49
N PRO A 588 28.89 -3.56 29.85
CA PRO A 588 27.84 -3.52 30.85
C PRO A 588 27.02 -2.23 30.78
N ASP A 589 25.89 -2.19 31.48
CA ASP A 589 25.15 -0.95 31.78
C ASP A 589 26.05 0.17 32.32
N PRO A 590 25.66 1.43 32.14
CA PRO A 590 26.32 2.53 32.86
C PRO A 590 26.07 2.39 34.37
N THR A 591 26.80 3.18 35.18
CA THR A 591 26.61 3.20 36.65
C THR A 591 25.83 4.42 37.12
N SER A 592 25.44 5.30 36.22
CA SER A 592 24.69 6.54 36.49
C SER A 592 24.07 7.03 35.15
N GLY A 593 23.20 8.03 35.22
CA GLY A 593 22.80 8.82 34.06
C GLY A 593 23.97 9.46 33.34
N HIS A 594 23.73 10.00 32.15
CA HIS A 594 24.65 10.87 31.44
C HIS A 594 24.88 12.16 32.27
N THR A 595 23.78 12.77 32.73
CA THR A 595 23.79 13.73 33.84
C THR A 595 23.11 13.10 35.04
N GLY A 596 23.34 13.60 36.23
CA GLY A 596 22.71 13.07 37.45
C GLY A 596 22.93 11.58 37.73
N THR A 597 21.86 10.86 38.05
CA THR A 597 21.94 9.46 38.50
C THR A 597 20.96 8.51 37.85
N ASN A 598 19.77 8.98 37.41
CA ASN A 598 18.71 8.13 36.92
C ASN A 598 18.70 8.07 35.40
N VAL A 599 18.10 7.02 34.89
CA VAL A 599 17.86 6.76 33.46
C VAL A 599 16.50 6.09 33.28
N TYR A 600 15.95 6.04 32.07
CA TYR A 600 15.12 4.91 31.64
C TYR A 600 16.02 3.85 31.04
N GLY A 601 15.95 2.61 31.52
CA GLY A 601 16.75 1.49 31.00
C GLY A 601 15.94 0.20 30.91
N PHE A 602 16.36 -0.68 30.00
CA PHE A 602 15.80 -2.02 29.89
C PHE A 602 16.65 -2.98 30.71
N ASN A 603 16.10 -3.49 31.80
CA ASN A 603 16.79 -4.30 32.83
C ASN A 603 17.98 -3.58 33.48
N LEU A 604 17.72 -2.56 34.28
CA LEU A 604 18.75 -1.78 35.01
C LEU A 604 19.76 -2.59 35.84
N ASN A 605 19.56 -3.90 35.95
CA ASN A 605 20.38 -4.83 36.74
C ASN A 605 21.19 -5.79 35.87
N GLY A 606 21.36 -5.58 34.60
CA GLY A 606 22.16 -6.40 33.70
C GLY A 606 21.57 -6.63 32.30
N ASP A 607 22.02 -7.66 31.65
CA ASP A 607 21.64 -7.94 30.25
C ASP A 607 20.15 -8.28 30.08
N TYR A 608 19.58 -7.97 28.91
CA TYR A 608 18.22 -8.37 28.55
C TYR A 608 18.15 -9.92 28.37
N PRO A 609 16.97 -10.56 28.57
CA PRO A 609 16.83 -11.99 28.42
C PRO A 609 16.68 -12.43 26.96
N ASN A 610 17.08 -13.68 26.68
CA ASN A 610 16.81 -14.35 25.41
C ASN A 610 15.33 -14.71 25.23
N ASN A 611 14.89 -14.85 23.96
CA ASN A 611 13.56 -15.29 23.55
C ASN A 611 12.44 -14.41 24.16
N MET A 612 12.64 -13.12 24.27
CA MET A 612 11.61 -12.21 24.74
C MET A 612 10.85 -11.57 23.58
N PRO A 613 9.58 -11.25 23.75
CA PRO A 613 8.85 -10.41 22.79
C PRO A 613 9.35 -8.97 22.87
N ALA A 614 8.91 -8.14 21.94
CA ALA A 614 9.16 -6.71 21.99
C ALA A 614 8.44 -6.06 23.17
N TYR A 615 9.14 -5.15 23.86
CA TYR A 615 8.64 -4.36 24.99
C TYR A 615 8.94 -2.88 24.80
N ASN A 616 7.99 -2.04 25.13
CA ASN A 616 7.99 -0.62 24.82
C ASN A 616 8.22 0.25 26.06
N LEU A 617 8.94 1.37 25.86
CA LEU A 617 8.90 2.56 26.70
C LEU A 617 8.25 3.67 25.87
N THR A 618 7.11 4.20 26.31
CA THR A 618 6.36 5.20 25.53
C THR A 618 6.18 6.48 26.36
N THR A 619 6.46 7.64 25.74
CA THR A 619 6.28 8.95 26.38
C THR A 619 4.81 9.26 26.65
N GLU A 620 4.57 10.23 27.52
CA GLU A 620 3.30 10.96 27.55
C GLU A 620 3.05 11.70 26.21
N VAL A 621 1.86 12.25 26.05
CA VAL A 621 1.51 13.12 24.92
C VAL A 621 2.43 14.34 24.88
N ILE A 622 3.06 14.58 23.73
CA ILE A 622 3.89 15.74 23.44
C ILE A 622 3.10 16.62 22.44
N ASN A 623 2.77 17.85 22.81
CA ASN A 623 2.06 18.77 21.94
C ASN A 623 3.06 19.62 21.16
N LEU A 624 3.10 19.42 19.84
CA LEU A 624 3.99 20.14 18.92
C LEU A 624 3.22 21.03 17.93
N SER A 625 1.95 21.36 18.23
CA SER A 625 1.17 22.30 17.40
C SER A 625 1.91 23.63 17.23
N GLY A 626 2.07 24.06 16.00
CA GLY A 626 2.81 25.29 15.62
C GLY A 626 4.33 25.16 15.71
N TYR A 627 4.87 23.93 15.83
CA TYR A 627 6.30 23.67 15.75
C TYR A 627 6.62 22.84 14.51
N TYR A 628 7.73 23.18 13.84
CA TYR A 628 8.16 22.57 12.59
C TYR A 628 9.65 22.23 12.64
N ASN A 629 10.11 21.40 11.69
CA ASN A 629 11.48 20.89 11.61
C ASN A 629 11.88 20.17 12.92
N THR A 630 10.95 19.37 13.44
CA THR A 630 11.08 18.75 14.76
C THR A 630 12.12 17.64 14.79
N GLU A 631 12.86 17.57 15.87
CA GLU A 631 14.01 16.67 16.07
C GLU A 631 13.94 16.05 17.47
N LEU A 632 14.09 14.73 17.58
CA LEU A 632 14.33 14.01 18.81
C LEU A 632 15.84 13.92 19.06
N ARG A 633 16.31 14.40 20.22
CA ARG A 633 17.71 14.32 20.63
C ARG A 633 17.78 13.72 22.02
N PHE A 634 18.72 12.79 22.26
CA PHE A 634 18.93 12.22 23.59
C PHE A 634 20.33 11.60 23.71
N TRP A 635 20.71 11.27 24.92
CA TRP A 635 21.91 10.49 25.19
C TRP A 635 21.54 9.02 25.30
N ARG A 636 22.29 8.19 24.59
CA ARG A 636 22.11 6.74 24.46
C ARG A 636 23.29 5.99 25.04
N TRP A 637 23.01 4.93 25.77
CA TRP A 637 23.94 3.84 26.03
C TRP A 637 23.21 2.55 25.64
N LEU A 638 23.63 1.90 24.57
CA LEU A 638 22.93 0.77 23.98
C LEU A 638 23.88 -0.40 23.74
N GLY A 639 23.53 -1.59 24.26
CA GLY A 639 24.09 -2.86 23.84
C GLY A 639 23.01 -3.74 23.24
N VAL A 640 23.18 -4.15 21.99
CA VAL A 640 22.25 -5.03 21.25
C VAL A 640 23.01 -5.81 20.19
N GLU A 641 22.62 -7.08 19.96
CA GLU A 641 23.12 -7.89 18.85
C GLU A 641 22.71 -7.31 17.49
N SER A 642 23.25 -7.86 16.41
CA SER A 642 22.84 -7.49 15.05
C SER A 642 21.33 -7.63 14.87
N SER A 643 20.71 -6.76 14.04
CA SER A 643 19.27 -6.80 13.78
C SER A 643 18.79 -8.07 13.03
N GLU A 644 19.69 -8.99 12.69
CA GLU A 644 19.34 -10.35 12.24
C GLU A 644 18.80 -11.24 13.38
N PHE A 645 19.10 -10.88 14.64
CA PHE A 645 18.81 -11.70 15.83
C PHE A 645 18.01 -10.92 16.88
N ASP A 646 18.50 -9.75 17.28
CA ASP A 646 17.90 -8.95 18.34
C ASP A 646 17.54 -7.54 17.84
N HIS A 647 16.43 -7.00 18.32
CA HIS A 647 15.88 -5.75 17.80
C HIS A 647 15.85 -4.64 18.85
N ALA A 648 16.29 -3.45 18.43
CA ALA A 648 16.15 -2.21 19.17
C ALA A 648 15.67 -1.12 18.22
N LEU A 649 14.51 -0.49 18.50
CA LEU A 649 13.87 0.47 17.61
C LEU A 649 13.60 1.79 18.33
N ILE A 650 13.44 2.87 17.54
CA ILE A 650 12.82 4.12 17.95
C ILE A 650 11.67 4.40 17.00
N MET A 651 10.50 4.64 17.56
CA MET A 651 9.27 4.87 16.77
C MET A 651 8.58 6.15 17.24
N VAL A 652 7.87 6.80 16.31
CA VAL A 652 7.07 8.00 16.58
C VAL A 652 5.66 7.80 16.04
N SER A 653 4.67 8.35 16.75
CA SER A 653 3.26 8.31 16.32
C SER A 653 2.57 9.60 16.71
N ASN A 654 1.60 10.05 15.91
CA ASN A 654 0.70 11.17 16.21
C ASN A 654 -0.75 10.74 16.52
N ASP A 655 -1.04 9.42 16.53
CA ASP A 655 -2.38 8.87 16.76
C ASP A 655 -2.42 7.66 17.72
N THR A 656 -1.27 7.16 18.15
CA THR A 656 -1.05 5.96 18.99
C THR A 656 -1.39 4.62 18.32
N VAL A 657 -1.88 4.63 17.10
CA VAL A 657 -2.25 3.46 16.30
C VAL A 657 -1.16 3.16 15.28
N ASN A 658 -0.82 4.18 14.48
CA ASN A 658 0.22 4.09 13.46
C ASN A 658 1.56 4.58 14.03
N TRP A 659 2.59 3.75 13.93
CA TRP A 659 3.92 4.02 14.45
C TRP A 659 4.95 3.98 13.33
N GLU A 660 5.62 5.09 13.09
CA GLU A 660 6.73 5.17 12.14
C GLU A 660 8.05 4.84 12.84
N THR A 661 8.84 3.94 12.26
CA THR A 661 10.17 3.59 12.75
C THR A 661 11.19 4.60 12.22
N ILE A 662 11.70 5.46 13.09
CA ILE A 662 12.72 6.47 12.74
C ILE A 662 14.14 5.95 12.87
N TRP A 663 14.35 4.85 13.60
CA TRP A 663 15.63 4.20 13.73
C TRP A 663 15.48 2.73 14.15
N SER A 664 16.37 1.87 13.60
CA SER A 664 16.55 0.48 14.03
C SER A 664 18.04 0.17 14.17
N ASN A 665 18.39 -0.81 15.02
CA ASN A 665 19.77 -1.25 15.12
C ASN A 665 20.23 -1.87 13.78
N PRO A 666 21.54 -1.72 13.45
CA PRO A 666 22.11 -2.19 12.17
C PRO A 666 22.30 -3.72 12.14
N LEU A 667 22.65 -4.25 10.94
CA LEU A 667 23.05 -5.65 10.71
C LEU A 667 24.38 -6.03 11.36
N TYR A 668 24.88 -5.26 12.29
CA TYR A 668 26.06 -5.55 13.09
C TYR A 668 25.81 -5.13 14.53
N GLU A 669 26.56 -5.73 15.47
CA GLU A 669 26.47 -5.43 16.90
C GLU A 669 26.58 -3.94 17.19
N THR A 670 25.67 -3.40 18.00
CA THR A 670 25.79 -2.07 18.61
C THR A 670 26.17 -2.26 20.08
N SER A 671 27.27 -1.67 20.51
CA SER A 671 27.75 -1.82 21.88
C SER A 671 28.48 -0.55 22.33
N ASP A 672 27.74 0.35 22.98
CA ASP A 672 28.24 1.60 23.49
C ASP A 672 29.06 1.34 24.78
N ASN A 673 30.22 1.99 24.88
CA ASN A 673 31.08 1.94 26.07
C ASN A 673 31.16 3.27 26.83
N SER A 674 30.40 4.23 26.39
CA SER A 674 30.19 5.56 26.92
C SER A 674 28.88 6.14 26.38
N TRP A 675 28.32 7.11 27.06
CA TRP A 675 27.16 7.83 26.57
C TRP A 675 27.42 8.46 25.19
N VAL A 676 26.48 8.26 24.26
CA VAL A 676 26.52 8.77 22.88
C VAL A 676 25.29 9.65 22.65
N GLN A 677 25.52 10.92 22.28
CA GLN A 677 24.40 11.75 21.86
C GLN A 677 23.95 11.38 20.45
N VAL A 678 22.65 11.16 20.29
CA VAL A 678 21.99 10.83 19.01
C VAL A 678 20.87 11.81 18.73
N SER A 679 20.59 12.00 17.45
CA SER A 679 19.58 12.95 16.98
C SER A 679 18.87 12.35 15.76
N TYR A 680 17.56 12.48 15.72
CA TYR A 680 16.69 11.92 14.68
C TYR A 680 15.67 12.96 14.24
N ASP A 681 15.52 13.14 12.93
CA ASP A 681 14.45 13.91 12.33
C ASP A 681 13.11 13.16 12.56
N ILE A 682 12.14 13.84 13.16
CA ILE A 682 10.79 13.31 13.42
C ILE A 682 9.71 14.15 12.74
N SER A 683 10.12 15.11 11.91
CA SER A 683 9.24 16.12 11.30
C SER A 683 8.13 15.53 10.44
N SER A 684 8.38 14.41 9.76
CA SER A 684 7.38 13.71 8.93
C SER A 684 6.13 13.29 9.68
N VAL A 685 6.26 13.02 11.00
CA VAL A 685 5.15 12.56 11.86
C VAL A 685 4.72 13.62 12.86
N ALA A 686 5.65 14.46 13.31
CA ALA A 686 5.50 15.26 14.51
C ALA A 686 5.24 16.76 14.25
N ASP A 687 5.58 17.30 13.08
CA ASP A 687 5.39 18.71 12.76
C ASP A 687 3.92 19.11 12.82
N ASP A 688 3.63 20.19 13.55
CA ASP A 688 2.29 20.76 13.77
C ASP A 688 1.26 19.77 14.35
N GLN A 689 1.68 18.75 15.09
CA GLN A 689 0.78 17.76 15.69
C GLN A 689 0.55 18.06 17.18
N ASP A 690 -0.69 17.92 17.64
CA ASP A 690 -1.07 18.16 19.03
C ASP A 690 -0.93 16.92 19.94
N SER A 691 -0.67 15.75 19.36
CA SER A 691 -0.64 14.46 20.08
C SER A 691 0.48 13.56 19.57
N VAL A 692 1.72 13.90 19.87
CA VAL A 692 2.90 13.11 19.47
C VAL A 692 3.37 12.20 20.60
N HIS A 693 3.76 10.99 20.28
CA HIS A 693 4.39 10.03 21.19
C HIS A 693 5.69 9.52 20.59
N VAL A 694 6.70 9.37 21.45
CA VAL A 694 7.96 8.68 21.12
C VAL A 694 8.00 7.35 21.87
N ARG A 695 8.50 6.32 21.20
CA ARG A 695 8.62 4.98 21.74
C ARG A 695 10.02 4.42 21.50
N TRP A 696 10.66 3.91 22.55
CA TRP A 696 11.84 3.05 22.46
C TRP A 696 11.39 1.60 22.64
N VAL A 697 11.84 0.73 21.75
CA VAL A 697 11.48 -0.70 21.76
C VAL A 697 12.73 -1.53 22.03
N MET A 698 12.60 -2.56 22.89
CA MET A 698 13.61 -3.60 23.07
C MET A 698 12.99 -4.97 22.82
N GLY A 699 13.59 -5.76 21.92
CA GLY A 699 13.10 -7.06 21.42
C GLY A 699 12.39 -6.92 20.09
N THR A 700 12.04 -8.00 19.43
CA THR A 700 12.22 -9.43 19.83
C THR A 700 13.68 -9.79 19.97
N THR A 701 13.99 -10.81 20.78
CA THR A 701 15.35 -11.37 20.90
C THR A 701 15.33 -12.87 20.65
N ASP A 702 16.45 -13.38 20.11
CA ASP A 702 16.64 -14.80 19.85
C ASP A 702 17.10 -15.60 21.09
N GLY A 703 17.58 -16.83 20.93
CA GLY A 703 18.12 -17.67 22.00
C GLY A 703 19.62 -17.57 22.20
N GLY A 704 20.26 -16.61 21.50
CA GLY A 704 21.71 -16.50 21.41
C GLY A 704 22.37 -15.63 22.48
N TRP A 705 22.90 -14.50 22.08
CA TRP A 705 23.67 -13.61 22.92
C TRP A 705 22.78 -12.54 23.57
N THR A 706 23.20 -12.04 24.74
CA THR A 706 22.50 -10.97 25.45
C THR A 706 23.43 -9.82 25.75
N TYR A 707 22.92 -8.60 25.71
CA TYR A 707 23.64 -7.35 25.91
C TYR A 707 22.92 -6.49 26.94
N CYS A 708 23.47 -5.36 27.30
CA CYS A 708 22.88 -4.50 28.31
C CYS A 708 21.53 -3.86 27.93
N GLY A 709 21.17 -3.84 26.65
CA GLY A 709 19.94 -3.20 26.19
C GLY A 709 20.05 -1.66 26.16
N TRP A 710 18.89 -1.01 26.15
CA TRP A 710 18.77 0.43 26.19
C TRP A 710 19.02 1.01 27.57
N ASN A 711 19.80 2.10 27.63
CA ASN A 711 19.72 3.14 28.65
C ASN A 711 19.66 4.49 27.93
N ILE A 712 18.72 5.34 28.33
CA ILE A 712 18.52 6.66 27.73
C ILE A 712 18.46 7.73 28.82
N ASP A 713 18.97 8.92 28.49
CA ASP A 713 19.02 10.07 29.37
C ASP A 713 19.05 11.41 28.63
N ASP A 714 18.77 12.51 29.32
CA ASP A 714 18.78 13.88 28.75
C ASP A 714 18.05 14.00 27.43
N ILE A 715 16.76 13.64 27.42
CA ILE A 715 15.92 13.61 26.22
C ILE A 715 15.42 15.02 25.92
N GLN A 716 15.54 15.45 24.67
CA GLN A 716 15.06 16.74 24.18
C GLN A 716 14.22 16.55 22.91
N ILE A 717 13.16 17.34 22.81
CA ILE A 717 12.50 17.62 21.54
C ILE A 717 12.84 19.04 21.14
N LEU A 718 13.35 19.20 19.92
CA LEU A 718 13.74 20.49 19.36
C LEU A 718 12.87 20.80 18.14
N GLY A 719 12.75 22.09 17.83
CA GLY A 719 12.00 22.56 16.65
C GLY A 719 12.06 24.08 16.52
N LEU A 720 11.42 24.57 15.48
CA LEU A 720 11.21 25.98 15.21
C LEU A 720 9.71 26.31 15.40
N GLU A 721 9.42 27.37 16.13
CA GLU A 721 8.05 27.87 16.30
C GLU A 721 7.56 28.53 14.99
N GLU A 722 6.31 28.28 14.64
CA GLU A 722 5.65 28.90 13.49
C GLU A 722 5.66 30.43 13.65
N THR A 723 6.25 31.10 12.68
CA THR A 723 6.23 32.55 12.64
C THR A 723 5.14 33.02 11.70
N LEU A 724 4.00 33.42 12.24
CA LEU A 724 2.95 34.07 11.46
C LEU A 724 3.51 35.37 10.88
N VAL A 725 3.67 35.45 9.57
CA VAL A 725 4.07 36.68 8.89
C VAL A 725 2.93 37.68 9.02
N ASN A 726 2.98 38.55 10.03
CA ASN A 726 2.15 39.74 10.08
C ASN A 726 2.67 40.72 9.01
N GLU A 727 2.38 40.46 7.74
CA GLU A 727 2.59 41.47 6.72
C GLU A 727 1.65 42.65 6.99
N SER A 728 2.24 43.83 7.17
CA SER A 728 1.48 45.07 7.06
C SER A 728 0.79 45.06 5.71
N PRO A 729 -0.55 45.25 5.61
CA PRO A 729 -1.28 45.01 4.39
C PRO A 729 -0.73 45.87 3.25
N SER A 730 0.07 45.27 2.40
CA SER A 730 0.29 45.82 1.07
C SER A 730 -1.08 45.77 0.39
N LYS A 731 -1.45 46.88 -0.22
CA LYS A 731 -2.73 47.12 -0.85
C LYS A 731 -3.21 45.88 -1.62
N SER A 732 -4.27 45.23 -1.14
CA SER A 732 -4.88 44.04 -1.75
C SER A 732 -4.97 44.20 -3.26
N THR A 733 -4.41 43.29 -4.02
CA THR A 733 -4.49 43.22 -5.47
C THR A 733 -5.85 42.70 -5.96
N TYR A 734 -6.74 42.29 -5.05
CA TYR A 734 -8.06 41.79 -5.40
C TYR A 734 -9.09 42.88 -5.29
N ASP A 735 -9.83 43.13 -6.39
CA ASP A 735 -10.97 44.05 -6.42
C ASP A 735 -12.26 43.46 -5.82
N LEU A 736 -12.31 42.12 -5.57
CA LEU A 736 -13.47 41.41 -5.07
C LEU A 736 -13.08 40.51 -3.88
N PRO A 737 -13.98 40.26 -2.91
CA PRO A 737 -13.74 39.27 -1.86
C PRO A 737 -13.64 37.86 -2.44
N GLN A 738 -12.91 37.00 -1.76
CA GLN A 738 -12.76 35.58 -2.13
C GLN A 738 -13.10 34.70 -0.94
N LEU A 739 -13.51 33.46 -1.19
CA LEU A 739 -13.91 32.48 -0.19
C LEU A 739 -13.36 31.11 -0.55
N PHE A 740 -12.67 30.42 0.38
CA PHE A 740 -11.98 29.17 0.19
C PHE A 740 -12.32 28.18 1.29
N PHE A 741 -12.57 26.93 0.98
CA PHE A 741 -12.73 25.79 1.89
C PHE A 741 -12.77 24.49 1.08
N ALA A 742 -12.53 23.34 1.73
CA ALA A 742 -12.74 22.04 1.10
C ALA A 742 -14.24 21.82 0.82
N ASN A 743 -14.59 21.43 -0.40
CA ASN A 743 -15.98 21.23 -0.81
C ASN A 743 -16.62 19.99 -0.16
N LEU A 744 -15.83 19.01 0.30
CA LEU A 744 -16.28 17.81 1.02
C LEU A 744 -15.67 17.78 2.42
N ILE A 745 -16.49 17.61 3.46
CA ILE A 745 -16.05 17.69 4.86
C ILE A 745 -16.71 16.59 5.69
N ASN A 746 -15.91 15.89 6.52
CA ASN A 746 -16.40 14.83 7.38
C ASN A 746 -16.74 15.30 8.81
N SER A 747 -15.94 16.19 9.42
CA SER A 747 -16.12 16.62 10.82
C SER A 747 -15.94 18.10 11.07
N ASN A 748 -14.89 18.73 10.52
CA ASN A 748 -14.56 20.14 10.69
C ASN A 748 -14.32 20.78 9.33
N ALA A 749 -14.78 22.02 9.14
CA ALA A 749 -14.56 22.84 7.96
C ALA A 749 -13.56 23.95 8.30
N ASP A 750 -12.41 23.96 7.64
CA ASP A 750 -11.55 25.13 7.62
C ASP A 750 -12.02 26.09 6.51
N ILE A 751 -12.35 27.31 6.87
CA ILE A 751 -12.88 28.30 5.97
C ILE A 751 -11.97 29.52 5.98
N SER A 752 -11.45 29.88 4.82
CA SER A 752 -10.64 31.09 4.63
C SER A 752 -11.32 32.04 3.67
N TYR A 753 -11.18 33.33 3.87
CA TYR A 753 -11.66 34.35 2.92
C TYR A 753 -10.79 35.60 2.92
N ILE A 754 -10.80 36.33 1.79
CA ILE A 754 -10.01 37.54 1.61
C ILE A 754 -10.96 38.70 1.43
N LEU A 755 -10.74 39.79 2.17
CA LEU A 755 -11.46 41.02 2.05
C LEU A 755 -10.64 42.10 1.34
N PRO A 756 -11.09 42.66 0.21
CA PRO A 756 -10.37 43.70 -0.50
C PRO A 756 -10.29 45.03 0.26
N SER A 757 -11.19 45.26 1.23
CA SER A 757 -11.26 46.46 2.06
C SER A 757 -11.96 46.17 3.38
N ARG A 758 -11.64 46.97 4.41
CA ARG A 758 -12.34 46.91 5.70
C ARG A 758 -13.86 47.12 5.51
N GLY A 759 -14.66 46.29 6.17
CA GLY A 759 -16.11 46.39 6.16
C GLY A 759 -16.81 45.36 7.02
N HIS A 760 -18.15 45.47 7.04
CA HIS A 760 -18.95 44.47 7.72
C HIS A 760 -19.03 43.19 6.93
N VAL A 761 -18.84 42.05 7.63
CA VAL A 761 -18.80 40.69 7.08
C VAL A 761 -19.90 39.87 7.71
N ASP A 762 -20.76 39.31 6.88
CA ASP A 762 -21.68 38.23 7.24
C ASP A 762 -21.21 36.94 6.56
N LEU A 763 -20.68 35.97 7.31
CA LEU A 763 -20.35 34.62 6.82
C LEU A 763 -21.34 33.63 7.44
N VAL A 764 -22.17 33.03 6.61
CA VAL A 764 -23.32 32.23 7.07
C VAL A 764 -23.48 30.95 6.28
N VAL A 765 -23.72 29.83 6.98
CA VAL A 765 -24.03 28.51 6.39
C VAL A 765 -25.54 28.36 6.27
N TYR A 766 -26.01 27.89 5.10
CA TYR A 766 -27.40 27.58 4.79
C TYR A 766 -27.56 26.11 4.37
N ASP A 767 -28.71 25.52 4.66
CA ASP A 767 -29.10 24.22 4.09
C ASP A 767 -29.67 24.39 2.66
N ILE A 768 -29.90 23.27 1.98
CA ILE A 768 -30.35 23.21 0.58
C ILE A 768 -31.73 23.90 0.39
N SER A 769 -32.51 24.06 1.47
CA SER A 769 -33.81 24.81 1.43
C SER A 769 -33.61 26.31 1.61
N GLY A 770 -32.38 26.80 1.78
CA GLY A 770 -32.04 28.19 2.06
C GLY A 770 -32.27 28.61 3.53
N ARG A 771 -32.49 27.66 4.45
CA ARG A 771 -32.63 27.96 5.87
C ARG A 771 -31.24 28.14 6.47
N MET A 772 -31.08 29.20 7.27
CA MET A 772 -29.84 29.46 8.01
C MET A 772 -29.55 28.36 9.03
N VAL A 773 -28.33 27.79 8.95
CA VAL A 773 -27.81 26.72 9.81
C VAL A 773 -26.88 27.29 10.87
N LYS A 774 -25.90 28.11 10.47
CA LYS A 774 -24.88 28.67 11.35
C LYS A 774 -24.45 30.04 10.88
N ILE A 775 -24.32 30.97 11.81
CA ILE A 775 -23.59 32.23 11.59
C ILE A 775 -22.16 31.98 12.08
N LEU A 776 -21.20 32.13 11.16
CA LEU A 776 -19.79 31.93 11.44
C LEU A 776 -19.11 33.25 11.81
N VAL A 777 -19.43 34.32 11.07
CA VAL A 777 -18.96 35.70 11.30
C VAL A 777 -20.13 36.68 11.10
N ASN A 778 -20.20 37.68 11.96
CA ASN A 778 -21.12 38.83 11.80
C ASN A 778 -20.51 40.02 12.57
N GLU A 779 -19.50 40.65 11.96
CA GLU A 779 -18.76 41.76 12.57
C GLU A 779 -18.00 42.59 11.53
N ASP A 780 -17.44 43.74 11.94
CA ASP A 780 -16.58 44.55 11.11
C ASP A 780 -15.15 43.98 11.14
N GLN A 781 -14.59 43.67 9.95
CA GLN A 781 -13.25 43.12 9.82
C GLN A 781 -12.37 44.01 8.94
N SER A 782 -11.03 43.86 9.12
CA SER A 782 -10.03 44.57 8.33
C SER A 782 -9.94 44.03 6.90
N ALA A 783 -9.31 44.76 5.98
CA ALA A 783 -8.87 44.19 4.71
C ALA A 783 -7.82 43.12 4.96
N GLY A 784 -7.74 42.07 4.11
CA GLY A 784 -6.76 40.99 4.21
C GLY A 784 -7.43 39.61 4.33
N SER A 785 -6.59 38.61 4.64
CA SER A 785 -7.03 37.23 4.78
C SER A 785 -7.57 36.94 6.17
N HIS A 786 -8.61 36.12 6.26
CA HIS A 786 -9.26 35.67 7.49
C HIS A 786 -9.46 34.15 7.42
N ARG A 787 -9.26 33.43 8.54
CA ARG A 787 -9.46 31.98 8.65
C ARG A 787 -10.27 31.66 9.90
N LEU A 788 -11.16 30.68 9.82
CA LEU A 788 -11.90 30.14 10.96
C LEU A 788 -12.31 28.68 10.73
N GLY A 789 -12.43 27.93 11.81
CA GLY A 789 -12.96 26.57 11.81
C GLY A 789 -14.46 26.53 12.06
N TRP A 790 -15.18 25.63 11.38
CA TRP A 790 -16.56 25.30 11.71
C TRP A 790 -16.69 23.81 12.04
N ASP A 791 -17.16 23.51 13.25
CA ASP A 791 -17.33 22.17 13.81
C ASP A 791 -18.55 21.41 13.28
N CYS A 792 -19.08 21.79 12.11
CA CYS A 792 -20.29 21.23 11.50
C CYS A 792 -21.48 21.13 12.47
N ARG A 793 -21.65 22.15 13.36
CA ARG A 793 -22.80 22.32 14.24
C ARG A 793 -23.62 23.55 13.88
N SER A 794 -24.90 23.42 14.05
CA SER A 794 -25.84 24.55 13.87
C SER A 794 -25.78 25.57 15.02
N ASN A 795 -26.43 26.70 14.89
CA ASN A 795 -26.47 27.72 15.95
C ASN A 795 -26.98 27.22 17.31
N ASN A 796 -27.80 26.18 17.35
CA ASN A 796 -28.26 25.55 18.58
C ASN A 796 -27.34 24.44 19.13
N GLY A 797 -26.16 24.25 18.51
CA GLY A 797 -25.17 23.25 18.94
C GLY A 797 -25.42 21.82 18.46
N SER A 798 -26.49 21.57 17.71
CA SER A 798 -26.80 20.26 17.14
C SER A 798 -25.90 20.00 15.93
N SER A 799 -25.37 18.77 15.82
CA SER A 799 -24.66 18.32 14.62
C SER A 799 -25.57 18.42 13.39
N VAL A 800 -25.02 18.91 12.29
CA VAL A 800 -25.73 18.93 11.01
C VAL A 800 -25.66 17.55 10.37
N SER A 801 -26.65 17.16 9.59
CA SER A 801 -26.69 15.87 8.88
C SER A 801 -25.82 15.90 7.62
N SER A 802 -25.43 14.73 7.13
CA SER A 802 -24.86 14.60 5.79
C SER A 802 -25.78 15.24 4.75
N GLY A 803 -25.21 15.96 3.79
CA GLY A 803 -25.98 16.66 2.76
C GLY A 803 -25.29 17.89 2.23
N ILE A 804 -25.96 18.55 1.28
CA ILE A 804 -25.49 19.77 0.62
C ILE A 804 -25.84 20.99 1.47
N TYR A 805 -24.85 21.85 1.66
CA TYR A 805 -24.95 23.15 2.33
C TYR A 805 -24.37 24.24 1.44
N PHE A 806 -24.66 25.51 1.78
CA PHE A 806 -24.07 26.65 1.10
C PHE A 806 -23.46 27.60 2.12
N ILE A 807 -22.21 27.99 1.88
CA ILE A 807 -21.56 29.06 2.65
C ILE A 807 -21.68 30.34 1.86
N ARG A 808 -22.19 31.37 2.52
CA ARG A 808 -22.37 32.69 1.93
C ARG A 808 -21.56 33.73 2.68
N LEU A 809 -20.57 34.30 1.98
CA LEU A 809 -19.83 35.48 2.41
C LEU A 809 -20.49 36.73 1.82
N LYS A 810 -20.96 37.59 2.66
CA LYS A 810 -21.54 38.87 2.26
C LYS A 810 -20.75 40.00 2.90
N THR A 811 -20.37 40.97 2.07
CA THR A 811 -19.74 42.23 2.48
C THR A 811 -20.67 43.41 2.12
N ASN A 812 -20.25 44.64 2.44
CA ASN A 812 -21.03 45.82 2.09
C ASN A 812 -21.31 45.99 0.60
N LYS A 813 -20.46 45.36 -0.27
CA LYS A 813 -20.52 45.55 -1.72
C LYS A 813 -20.77 44.24 -2.49
N ASN A 814 -20.45 43.13 -1.94
CA ASN A 814 -20.39 41.83 -2.66
C ASN A 814 -21.02 40.70 -1.87
N VAL A 815 -21.51 39.69 -2.57
CA VAL A 815 -22.03 38.45 -2.03
C VAL A 815 -21.41 37.29 -2.84
N LEU A 816 -20.72 36.40 -2.15
CA LEU A 816 -20.24 35.14 -2.69
C LEU A 816 -21.04 34.00 -2.04
N THR A 817 -21.31 32.95 -2.79
CA THR A 817 -21.98 31.74 -2.25
C THR A 817 -21.39 30.53 -2.90
N GLU A 818 -20.85 29.64 -2.07
CA GLU A 818 -20.17 28.41 -2.49
C GLU A 818 -20.87 27.18 -1.89
N LYS A 819 -20.80 26.06 -2.59
CA LYS A 819 -21.40 24.79 -2.20
C LYS A 819 -20.43 24.01 -1.29
N LEU A 820 -20.97 23.45 -0.23
CA LEU A 820 -20.27 22.56 0.71
C LEU A 820 -21.06 21.26 0.86
N ILE A 821 -20.36 20.13 0.81
CA ILE A 821 -20.94 18.82 1.06
C ILE A 821 -20.42 18.31 2.40
N ILE A 822 -21.31 17.87 3.27
CA ILE A 822 -20.97 17.21 4.53
C ILE A 822 -21.30 15.73 4.38
N SER A 823 -20.29 14.88 4.51
CA SER A 823 -20.40 13.43 4.58
C SER A 823 -20.02 12.98 5.99
N ARG A 824 -20.85 12.19 6.62
CA ARG A 824 -20.56 11.62 7.96
C ARG A 824 -20.95 10.16 7.96
#